data_f89d70717998a35d6a580b70475a48bb
#
_entry.id   f89d70717998a35d6a580b70475a48bb
#
_cell.length_a   1.000
_cell.length_b   1.000
_cell.length_c   1.000
_cell.angle_alpha   90.00
_cell.angle_beta   90.00
_cell.angle_gamma   90.00
#
_symmetry.space_group_name_H-M   'P 1'
#
loop_
_entity.id
_entity.type
_entity.pdbx_description
1 polymer ?
#
loop_
_entity_poly.entity_id
_entity_poly.type
_entity_poly.pdbx_seq_one_letter_code
_entity_poly.pdbx_strand_id
1 'polypeptide(L)'
;VKAAHTIILVLVSTLMTSCSEGGSTGLGPSGGEPDLAERHVVLQFGPDLSSALCDRVTRHVVGVARGGVSVREAGEDLTALGPDFLVLAFGDTATTRRLIPETERASLDSEAFIVRSGASGGTRILAADGQPGPASTDSGNRGLAFGTYALLEELGFSFLHPLEPVPPPALADPGAVNRVEGPHWPVRGIHLHTMHPTELTLLLQGWGPEGPEDEAGWRALLPEWDDYLEWLLANRQNRVEWAILWAPSWKDFAESDVRLERLHRLVERAEVFGILAGANVPIALVQQHAFHLVRSTGSLEEEVAQIRTWLDWIMAAGFHFLKTDLGTTEFSSVDDLRMLAWVDEVARYLDEVHGREAFIDLHCSTGQVAEHFTDPRTGEPLNYNFLPCFADPRMGVMPHTVQYYALDDPAPTYGNTDFGYMHDMLRWVAGSRSTVWFPETAYWVSYDVDVPLFLPIYGANRLHDLRLLAADEAAGRMGSGSHAGSRMDGQMVFSSGWEWGYWMNDVVAARAAWDPFPGEPDDERALRRALAPVVSSFGSVAGEVEDLLVETVRSERALLIEGRVGGVPPEDIEGRNGQAYLQGYELWDDFSFLSVPLPGFEFTPTQPKRVAFAELEEIDYPVDLEPLLAEMETTFFGLALRFEALAPEIPAHARPLYDDLRAASMITALRARQVHGLYDYVHARRRPDGADSAAARLQEARDALDAARLVAEEREASYRVAPDLVAGWGRNPTAYDFGYLWTVRTLYYWWRDEGRAVQGVLTPCYLNIIDLLDVGFGDENLMALGRSLYNLGKWFPPLAVITDCLADPETEPEMPPPGIR
;
A
#
# COMPACT_ATOMS: atom_id res chain seq x y z
N VAL A 1 -26.91 8.13 -27.03
CA VAL A 1 -25.75 9.03 -27.09
C VAL A 1 -26.16 10.52 -26.95
N LYS A 2 -27.31 10.96 -27.47
CA LYS A 2 -27.75 12.37 -27.33
C LYS A 2 -28.55 12.68 -26.06
N ALA A 3 -29.08 11.71 -25.35
CA ALA A 3 -29.92 11.91 -24.17
C ALA A 3 -29.09 12.00 -22.85
N ALA A 4 -27.96 11.30 -22.76
CA ALA A 4 -27.08 11.37 -21.60
C ALA A 4 -26.27 12.67 -21.51
N HIS A 5 -25.92 13.28 -22.65
CA HIS A 5 -25.23 14.58 -22.68
C HIS A 5 -26.08 15.76 -22.21
N THR A 6 -27.40 15.61 -22.20
CA THR A 6 -28.33 16.73 -21.86
C THR A 6 -28.54 16.83 -20.35
N ILE A 7 -28.29 15.81 -19.59
CA ILE A 7 -28.50 15.82 -18.11
C ILE A 7 -27.29 16.38 -17.36
N ILE A 8 -26.09 16.23 -17.89
CA ILE A 8 -24.87 16.77 -17.27
C ILE A 8 -24.65 18.26 -17.59
N LEU A 9 -25.12 18.74 -18.76
CA LEU A 9 -24.94 20.14 -19.18
C LEU A 9 -26.06 21.10 -18.69
N VAL A 10 -27.16 20.60 -18.15
CA VAL A 10 -28.28 21.49 -17.66
C VAL A 10 -28.06 21.91 -16.19
N LEU A 11 -27.16 21.27 -15.44
CA LEU A 11 -26.86 21.65 -14.05
C LEU A 11 -25.72 22.68 -13.89
N VAL A 12 -24.98 22.99 -14.96
CA VAL A 12 -23.83 23.92 -14.90
C VAL A 12 -24.15 25.34 -15.41
N SER A 13 -25.32 25.59 -16.03
CA SER A 13 -25.57 26.89 -16.67
C SER A 13 -26.58 27.80 -15.97
N THR A 14 -26.96 27.59 -14.70
CA THR A 14 -27.98 28.40 -14.05
C THR A 14 -27.55 29.11 -12.75
N LEU A 15 -26.26 29.27 -12.48
CA LEU A 15 -25.77 30.01 -11.30
C LEU A 15 -24.62 30.98 -11.61
N MET A 16 -24.84 31.84 -12.58
CA MET A 16 -24.02 33.05 -12.74
C MET A 16 -24.96 34.25 -12.99
N THR A 17 -25.40 34.88 -11.92
CA THR A 17 -25.69 36.34 -11.89
C THR A 17 -26.25 36.71 -10.51
N SER A 18 -25.38 37.26 -9.69
CA SER A 18 -25.68 38.47 -8.91
C SER A 18 -24.57 38.78 -7.92
N CYS A 19 -23.61 39.57 -8.32
CA CYS A 19 -22.79 40.34 -7.39
C CYS A 19 -23.47 41.73 -7.24
N SER A 20 -23.87 42.08 -6.04
CA SER A 20 -24.21 43.46 -5.68
C SER A 20 -23.17 43.95 -4.65
N GLU A 21 -22.57 45.07 -5.01
CA GLU A 21 -21.63 45.82 -4.17
C GLU A 21 -22.33 46.31 -2.89
N GLY A 22 -21.69 46.01 -1.73
CA GLY A 22 -22.07 46.56 -0.44
C GLY A 22 -20.89 47.30 0.19
N GLY A 23 -21.00 48.57 0.36
CA GLY A 23 -19.94 49.48 0.72
C GLY A 23 -19.28 49.24 2.09
N SER A 24 -17.99 49.41 2.10
CA SER A 24 -17.11 49.42 3.28
C SER A 24 -17.31 50.72 4.07
N THR A 25 -17.71 50.57 5.32
CA THR A 25 -17.48 51.60 6.33
C THR A 25 -16.26 51.24 7.15
N GLY A 26 -15.22 52.08 7.05
CA GLY A 26 -13.99 51.91 7.80
C GLY A 26 -14.19 51.94 9.31
N LEU A 27 -13.64 50.92 9.96
CA LEU A 27 -13.27 50.93 11.37
C LEU A 27 -11.75 51.12 11.45
N GLY A 28 -11.33 52.07 12.26
CA GLY A 28 -9.92 52.38 12.47
C GLY A 28 -9.13 51.20 13.07
N PRO A 29 -7.78 51.27 13.10
CA PRO A 29 -6.93 50.14 13.48
C PRO A 29 -7.13 49.80 14.97
N SER A 30 -7.86 48.73 15.24
CA SER A 30 -7.75 48.05 16.50
C SER A 30 -6.34 47.46 16.54
N GLY A 31 -5.51 47.83 17.52
CA GLY A 31 -4.19 47.27 17.75
C GLY A 31 -4.28 45.80 18.24
N GLY A 32 -4.75 44.89 17.37
CA GLY A 32 -4.68 43.46 17.54
C GLY A 32 -3.26 42.96 17.18
N GLU A 33 -2.85 41.89 17.83
CA GLU A 33 -1.61 41.19 17.42
C GLU A 33 -1.69 40.86 15.91
N PRO A 34 -0.57 40.94 15.16
CA PRO A 34 -0.53 40.55 13.75
C PRO A 34 -0.97 39.10 13.58
N ASP A 35 -1.69 38.83 12.50
CA ASP A 35 -1.98 37.44 12.06
C ASP A 35 -0.68 36.65 11.97
N LEU A 36 -0.68 35.41 12.43
CA LEU A 36 0.50 34.54 12.41
C LEU A 36 1.10 34.43 11.00
N ALA A 37 0.25 34.37 10.00
CA ALA A 37 0.64 34.25 8.60
C ALA A 37 1.44 35.46 8.07
N GLU A 38 1.27 36.65 8.67
CA GLU A 38 1.94 37.90 8.26
C GLU A 38 3.24 38.16 9.06
N ARG A 39 3.53 37.36 10.09
CA ARG A 39 4.74 37.50 10.89
C ARG A 39 5.98 37.08 10.11
N HIS A 40 7.12 37.70 10.40
CA HIS A 40 8.40 37.24 9.92
C HIS A 40 8.80 35.94 10.63
N VAL A 41 9.03 34.87 9.87
CA VAL A 41 9.39 33.56 10.43
C VAL A 41 10.90 33.48 10.64
N VAL A 42 11.29 33.13 11.85
CA VAL A 42 12.70 32.87 12.18
C VAL A 42 12.89 31.40 12.46
N LEU A 43 13.66 30.73 11.61
CA LEU A 43 14.02 29.32 11.79
C LEU A 43 15.30 29.21 12.62
N GLN A 44 15.31 28.28 13.56
CA GLN A 44 16.48 27.96 14.36
C GLN A 44 16.65 26.46 14.46
N PHE A 45 17.80 25.95 14.01
CA PHE A 45 18.10 24.53 13.97
C PHE A 45 19.22 24.19 14.94
N GLY A 46 19.01 23.16 15.75
CA GLY A 46 20.04 22.53 16.56
C GLY A 46 20.99 21.66 15.72
N PRO A 47 22.17 21.35 16.24
CA PRO A 47 23.17 20.54 15.53
C PRO A 47 22.76 19.07 15.41
N ASP A 48 21.72 18.64 16.10
CA ASP A 48 21.15 17.29 16.14
C ASP A 48 20.10 17.01 15.06
N LEU A 49 19.74 18.02 14.26
CA LEU A 49 18.90 17.86 13.05
C LEU A 49 19.80 17.86 11.80
N SER A 50 19.58 16.90 10.90
CA SER A 50 20.40 16.80 9.67
C SER A 50 20.19 18.02 8.76
N SER A 51 21.25 18.39 8.02
CA SER A 51 21.18 19.52 7.07
C SER A 51 20.11 19.33 6.01
N ALA A 52 19.89 18.11 5.55
CA ALA A 52 18.84 17.80 4.56
C ALA A 52 17.44 18.12 5.11
N LEU A 53 17.17 17.79 6.38
CA LEU A 53 15.90 18.14 7.03
C LEU A 53 15.79 19.64 7.27
N CYS A 54 16.88 20.33 7.66
CA CYS A 54 16.90 21.80 7.78
C CYS A 54 16.51 22.47 6.44
N ASP A 55 17.07 21.99 5.32
CA ASP A 55 16.79 22.50 3.99
C ASP A 55 15.33 22.25 3.57
N ARG A 56 14.77 21.08 3.89
CA ARG A 56 13.37 20.74 3.61
C ARG A 56 12.40 21.60 4.41
N VAL A 57 12.60 21.70 5.73
CA VAL A 57 11.79 22.57 6.59
C VAL A 57 11.84 24.02 6.09
N THR A 58 13.04 24.51 5.75
CA THR A 58 13.22 25.87 5.21
C THR A 58 12.42 26.05 3.93
N ARG A 59 12.48 25.10 3.01
CA ARG A 59 11.76 25.14 1.74
C ARG A 59 10.24 25.19 1.96
N HIS A 60 9.69 24.32 2.81
CA HIS A 60 8.27 24.30 3.15
C HIS A 60 7.81 25.64 3.73
N VAL A 61 8.53 26.13 4.73
CA VAL A 61 8.16 27.39 5.40
C VAL A 61 8.28 28.59 4.46
N VAL A 62 9.36 28.67 3.66
CA VAL A 62 9.53 29.73 2.64
C VAL A 62 8.40 29.74 1.61
N GLY A 63 7.90 28.56 1.23
CA GLY A 63 6.81 28.42 0.27
C GLY A 63 5.47 28.98 0.74
N VAL A 64 5.29 29.15 2.07
CA VAL A 64 3.99 29.49 2.68
C VAL A 64 4.02 30.80 3.46
N ALA A 65 5.17 31.15 4.07
CA ALA A 65 5.31 32.32 4.92
C ALA A 65 5.18 33.64 4.11
N ARG A 66 4.29 34.55 4.52
CA ARG A 66 4.05 35.84 3.85
C ARG A 66 4.92 36.95 4.38
N GLY A 67 5.30 36.90 5.67
CA GLY A 67 6.14 37.92 6.33
C GLY A 67 7.64 37.79 6.09
N GLY A 68 8.04 36.82 5.25
CA GLY A 68 9.45 36.47 4.98
C GLY A 68 10.03 35.49 5.98
N VAL A 69 11.19 34.92 5.64
CA VAL A 69 11.87 33.88 6.43
C VAL A 69 13.33 34.22 6.61
N SER A 70 13.88 33.99 7.81
CA SER A 70 15.32 34.05 8.07
C SER A 70 15.77 32.88 8.96
N VAL A 71 17.02 32.48 8.82
CA VAL A 71 17.63 31.45 9.66
C VAL A 71 18.60 32.11 10.64
N ARG A 72 18.59 31.68 11.91
CA ARG A 72 19.44 32.16 12.98
C ARG A 72 20.24 31.03 13.61
N GLU A 73 21.35 31.40 14.26
CA GLU A 73 22.22 30.44 14.91
C GLU A 73 21.57 29.78 16.13
N ALA A 74 21.88 28.52 16.38
CA ALA A 74 21.33 27.74 17.49
C ALA A 74 21.59 28.35 18.88
N GLY A 75 22.68 29.09 19.04
CA GLY A 75 23.09 29.73 20.30
C GLY A 75 22.34 31.01 20.67
N GLU A 76 21.59 31.61 19.76
CA GLU A 76 20.86 32.86 20.02
C GLU A 76 19.58 32.59 20.82
N ASP A 77 19.29 33.40 21.84
CA ASP A 77 17.99 33.38 22.54
C ASP A 77 17.01 34.28 21.79
N LEU A 78 16.06 33.64 21.07
CA LEU A 78 15.11 34.35 20.21
C LEU A 78 13.75 34.58 20.89
N THR A 79 13.68 34.43 22.21
CA THR A 79 12.41 34.52 22.95
C THR A 79 11.79 35.91 23.02
N ALA A 80 12.53 37.00 22.65
CA ALA A 80 12.12 38.39 22.85
C ALA A 80 12.31 39.24 21.58
N LEU A 81 11.98 38.78 20.41
CA LEU A 81 12.08 39.51 19.13
C LEU A 81 10.96 40.54 18.94
N GLY A 82 9.78 40.30 19.52
CA GLY A 82 8.62 41.18 19.41
C GLY A 82 7.42 40.55 18.66
N PRO A 83 6.30 41.25 18.57
CA PRO A 83 5.05 40.71 18.06
C PRO A 83 5.06 40.41 16.55
N ASP A 84 5.98 40.97 15.80
CA ASP A 84 6.07 40.73 14.35
C ASP A 84 6.79 39.44 13.97
N PHE A 85 7.21 38.64 14.97
CA PHE A 85 8.01 37.46 14.76
C PHE A 85 7.30 36.16 15.21
N LEU A 86 7.48 35.14 14.40
CA LEU A 86 7.22 33.74 14.72
C LEU A 86 8.56 32.99 14.71
N VAL A 87 8.93 32.38 15.83
CA VAL A 87 10.14 31.58 15.94
C VAL A 87 9.78 30.10 15.89
N LEU A 88 10.39 29.37 14.97
CA LEU A 88 10.31 27.90 14.88
C LEU A 88 11.70 27.34 15.25
N ALA A 89 11.81 26.69 16.39
CA ALA A 89 13.05 26.18 16.94
C ALA A 89 13.04 24.65 16.97
N PHE A 90 14.08 24.02 16.42
CA PHE A 90 14.19 22.60 16.26
C PHE A 90 15.46 22.05 16.91
N GLY A 91 15.32 21.07 17.82
CA GLY A 91 16.41 20.41 18.50
C GLY A 91 17.11 21.27 19.54
N ASP A 92 18.38 21.02 19.80
CA ASP A 92 19.14 21.64 20.88
C ASP A 92 19.52 23.09 20.57
N THR A 93 18.57 24.01 20.67
CA THR A 93 18.76 25.45 20.49
C THR A 93 18.59 26.21 21.81
N ALA A 94 19.08 27.45 21.88
CA ALA A 94 18.89 28.32 23.05
C ALA A 94 17.39 28.60 23.30
N THR A 95 16.61 28.76 22.24
CA THR A 95 15.16 28.98 22.30
C THR A 95 14.41 27.73 22.76
N THR A 96 14.74 26.57 22.22
CA THR A 96 14.13 25.28 22.63
C THR A 96 14.33 25.03 24.13
N ARG A 97 15.57 25.23 24.64
CA ARG A 97 15.89 25.03 26.06
C ARG A 97 15.09 25.94 27.01
N ARG A 98 14.56 27.07 26.52
CA ARG A 98 13.68 27.95 27.31
C ARG A 98 12.26 27.39 27.43
N LEU A 99 11.76 26.71 26.39
CA LEU A 99 10.40 26.17 26.37
C LEU A 99 10.33 24.74 26.89
N ILE A 100 11.33 23.95 26.59
CA ILE A 100 11.39 22.52 26.90
C ILE A 100 12.57 22.29 27.86
N PRO A 101 12.32 22.12 29.16
CA PRO A 101 13.38 21.88 30.16
C PRO A 101 14.14 20.57 29.87
N GLU A 102 15.45 20.59 30.18
CA GLU A 102 16.34 19.43 30.03
C GLU A 102 15.78 18.16 30.73
N THR A 103 15.17 18.35 31.91
CA THR A 103 14.57 17.24 32.67
C THR A 103 13.42 16.57 31.95
N GLU A 104 12.66 17.31 31.14
CA GLU A 104 11.57 16.74 30.34
C GLU A 104 12.14 16.01 29.11
N ARG A 105 13.11 16.65 28.41
CA ARG A 105 13.79 16.04 27.28
C ARG A 105 14.44 14.71 27.65
N ALA A 106 15.17 14.70 28.78
CA ALA A 106 15.87 13.51 29.28
C ALA A 106 14.91 12.39 29.77
N SER A 107 13.63 12.69 29.99
CA SER A 107 12.62 11.71 30.40
C SER A 107 11.88 11.07 29.22
N LEU A 108 12.11 11.49 28.00
CA LEU A 108 11.49 10.91 26.82
C LEU A 108 12.06 9.51 26.55
N ASP A 109 11.19 8.62 26.12
CA ASP A 109 11.59 7.33 25.58
C ASP A 109 12.28 7.46 24.22
N SER A 110 12.89 6.40 23.76
CA SER A 110 13.52 6.31 22.44
C SER A 110 12.53 6.71 21.33
N GLU A 111 12.98 7.57 20.42
CA GLU A 111 12.19 8.14 19.32
C GLU A 111 10.98 9.00 19.74
N ALA A 112 10.75 9.22 21.01
CA ALA A 112 9.71 10.13 21.47
C ALA A 112 10.10 11.60 21.23
N PHE A 113 9.09 12.48 21.13
CA PHE A 113 9.29 13.91 20.91
C PHE A 113 8.34 14.78 21.75
N ILE A 114 8.71 16.06 21.84
CA ILE A 114 7.89 17.13 22.39
C ILE A 114 7.75 18.24 21.35
N VAL A 115 6.51 18.73 21.15
CA VAL A 115 6.23 20.00 20.47
C VAL A 115 5.53 20.92 21.44
N ARG A 116 6.06 22.12 21.59
CA ARG A 116 5.55 23.10 22.56
C ARG A 116 5.48 24.50 21.99
N SER A 117 4.39 25.19 22.24
CA SER A 117 4.27 26.61 21.93
C SER A 117 4.52 27.48 23.17
N GLY A 118 4.96 28.72 22.91
CA GLY A 118 5.12 29.74 23.93
C GLY A 118 4.99 31.15 23.35
N ALA A 119 4.90 32.11 24.24
CA ALA A 119 4.92 33.52 23.87
C ALA A 119 5.75 34.32 24.90
N SER A 120 6.59 35.23 24.42
CA SER A 120 7.40 36.09 25.28
C SER A 120 7.62 37.42 24.59
N GLY A 121 7.31 38.54 25.26
CA GLY A 121 7.46 39.90 24.69
C GLY A 121 6.69 40.10 23.36
N GLY A 122 5.62 39.37 23.13
CA GLY A 122 4.86 39.38 21.86
C GLY A 122 5.35 38.41 20.79
N THR A 123 6.57 37.85 20.93
CA THR A 123 7.11 36.82 20.04
C THR A 123 6.32 35.52 20.20
N ARG A 124 5.83 34.95 19.10
CA ARG A 124 5.27 33.59 19.11
C ARG A 124 6.38 32.60 18.86
N ILE A 125 6.36 31.50 19.61
CA ILE A 125 7.43 30.48 19.53
C ILE A 125 6.78 29.10 19.46
N LEU A 126 7.24 28.28 18.52
CA LEU A 126 7.01 26.84 18.55
C LEU A 126 8.37 26.15 18.57
N ALA A 127 8.50 25.18 19.43
CA ALA A 127 9.73 24.40 19.55
C ALA A 127 9.42 22.91 19.48
N ALA A 128 10.28 22.17 18.78
CA ALA A 128 10.29 20.72 18.73
C ALA A 128 11.63 20.18 19.23
N ASP A 129 11.58 19.11 20.01
CA ASP A 129 12.73 18.35 20.46
C ASP A 129 12.36 16.85 20.57
N GLY A 130 13.36 15.97 20.65
CA GLY A 130 13.07 14.52 20.74
C GLY A 130 14.30 13.71 21.13
N GLN A 131 14.09 12.41 21.26
CA GLN A 131 15.16 11.46 21.60
C GLN A 131 15.59 10.64 20.38
N PRO A 132 16.90 10.34 20.25
CA PRO A 132 17.40 9.48 19.19
C PRO A 132 16.81 8.07 19.31
N GLY A 133 16.74 7.36 18.19
CA GLY A 133 16.45 5.95 18.15
C GLY A 133 17.58 5.08 18.70
N PRO A 134 17.43 3.75 18.66
CA PRO A 134 18.49 2.83 19.06
C PRO A 134 19.80 3.13 18.32
N ALA A 135 20.93 2.96 19.00
CA ALA A 135 22.27 3.39 18.59
C ALA A 135 22.83 2.69 17.33
N SER A 136 22.07 1.86 16.65
CA SER A 136 22.49 1.15 15.42
C SER A 136 22.55 2.02 14.16
N THR A 137 22.28 3.33 14.26
CA THR A 137 22.36 4.24 13.12
C THR A 137 23.09 5.53 13.52
N ASP A 138 24.08 5.90 12.75
CA ASP A 138 24.74 7.23 12.81
C ASP A 138 23.80 8.37 12.37
N SER A 139 22.53 8.09 12.14
CA SER A 139 21.56 8.87 11.38
C SER A 139 20.76 9.87 12.22
N GLY A 140 21.38 10.53 13.20
CA GLY A 140 20.76 11.68 13.83
C GLY A 140 19.64 11.34 14.84
N ASN A 141 18.91 12.36 15.25
CA ASN A 141 17.85 12.27 16.25
C ASN A 141 16.49 12.07 15.58
N ARG A 142 16.03 10.80 15.45
CA ARG A 142 14.73 10.46 14.81
C ARG A 142 13.52 11.02 15.57
N GLY A 143 13.54 11.04 16.89
CA GLY A 143 12.47 11.67 17.65
C GLY A 143 12.36 13.15 17.34
N LEU A 144 13.49 13.84 17.20
CA LEU A 144 13.49 15.23 16.73
C LEU A 144 12.95 15.36 15.31
N ALA A 145 13.32 14.47 14.40
CA ALA A 145 12.78 14.48 13.04
C ALA A 145 11.24 14.32 13.06
N PHE A 146 10.69 13.36 13.81
CA PHE A 146 9.26 13.20 13.99
C PHE A 146 8.60 14.43 14.62
N GLY A 147 9.22 15.01 15.66
CA GLY A 147 8.76 16.25 16.29
C GLY A 147 8.78 17.45 15.34
N THR A 148 9.75 17.49 14.43
CA THR A 148 9.85 18.52 13.39
C THR A 148 8.63 18.50 12.46
N TYR A 149 8.26 17.31 11.95
CA TYR A 149 7.07 17.18 11.11
C TYR A 149 5.77 17.33 11.91
N ALA A 150 5.74 16.93 13.17
CA ALA A 150 4.61 17.23 14.06
C ALA A 150 4.42 18.74 14.27
N LEU A 151 5.49 19.51 14.36
CA LEU A 151 5.41 20.97 14.43
C LEU A 151 4.91 21.58 13.11
N LEU A 152 5.34 21.06 11.95
CA LEU A 152 4.82 21.50 10.66
C LEU A 152 3.32 21.17 10.50
N GLU A 153 2.87 20.02 10.99
CA GLU A 153 1.45 19.68 11.04
C GLU A 153 0.63 20.69 11.85
N GLU A 154 1.16 21.15 13.01
CA GLU A 154 0.52 22.21 13.80
C GLU A 154 0.39 23.54 13.03
N LEU A 155 1.28 23.78 12.07
CA LEU A 155 1.23 24.95 11.18
C LEU A 155 0.34 24.74 9.95
N GLY A 156 -0.31 23.57 9.82
CA GLY A 156 -1.26 23.24 8.77
C GLY A 156 -0.69 22.47 7.57
N PHE A 157 0.59 22.08 7.59
CA PHE A 157 1.13 21.19 6.56
C PHE A 157 0.56 19.79 6.71
N SER A 158 0.33 19.13 5.58
CA SER A 158 -0.12 17.73 5.54
C SER A 158 0.78 16.92 4.60
N PHE A 159 1.20 15.74 5.07
CA PHE A 159 2.06 14.80 4.33
C PHE A 159 1.26 13.53 4.08
N LEU A 160 0.36 13.59 3.11
CA LEU A 160 -0.66 12.55 2.85
C LEU A 160 -0.22 11.62 1.72
N HIS A 161 -0.03 12.16 0.53
CA HIS A 161 0.49 11.39 -0.58
C HIS A 161 2.02 11.24 -0.44
N PRO A 162 2.58 10.03 -0.64
CA PRO A 162 4.01 9.80 -0.44
C PRO A 162 4.96 10.70 -1.23
N LEU A 163 4.53 11.18 -2.38
CA LEU A 163 5.37 12.00 -3.26
C LEU A 163 4.92 13.46 -3.36
N GLU A 164 3.90 13.86 -2.62
CA GLU A 164 3.34 15.22 -2.73
C GLU A 164 2.83 15.75 -1.39
N PRO A 165 3.62 16.54 -0.66
CA PRO A 165 3.15 17.20 0.55
C PRO A 165 2.10 18.27 0.19
N VAL A 166 1.13 18.46 1.08
CA VAL A 166 0.08 19.47 0.93
C VAL A 166 0.41 20.67 1.81
N PRO A 167 0.97 21.74 1.25
CA PRO A 167 1.22 22.96 2.01
C PRO A 167 -0.10 23.70 2.27
N PRO A 168 -0.27 24.34 3.45
CA PRO A 168 -1.42 25.18 3.70
C PRO A 168 -1.32 26.48 2.87
N PRO A 169 -2.43 27.16 2.60
CA PRO A 169 -2.43 28.46 1.88
C PRO A 169 -1.78 29.59 2.69
N ALA A 170 -1.65 29.39 3.98
CA ALA A 170 -0.93 30.25 4.93
C ALA A 170 -0.66 29.46 6.20
N LEU A 171 0.37 29.84 6.96
CA LEU A 171 0.67 29.21 8.25
C LEU A 171 -0.53 29.33 9.20
N ALA A 172 -1.01 28.22 9.70
CA ALA A 172 -2.09 28.16 10.68
C ALA A 172 -1.61 28.62 12.06
N ASP A 173 -2.48 29.26 12.84
CA ASP A 173 -2.22 29.50 14.27
C ASP A 173 -2.69 28.28 15.08
N PRO A 174 -1.79 27.44 15.60
CA PRO A 174 -2.15 26.26 16.36
C PRO A 174 -2.68 26.60 17.77
N GLY A 175 -2.66 27.87 18.18
CA GLY A 175 -2.95 28.25 19.56
C GLY A 175 -1.90 27.76 20.54
N ALA A 176 -2.33 27.18 21.64
CA ALA A 176 -1.45 26.61 22.66
C ALA A 176 -1.18 25.12 22.34
N VAL A 177 0.08 24.80 22.03
CA VAL A 177 0.56 23.44 21.78
C VAL A 177 1.35 22.92 22.97
N ASN A 178 1.05 21.72 23.40
CA ASN A 178 1.86 20.95 24.36
C ASN A 178 1.66 19.47 24.07
N ARG A 179 2.42 18.97 23.09
CA ARG A 179 2.29 17.62 22.52
C ARG A 179 3.52 16.82 22.90
N VAL A 180 3.31 15.68 23.54
CA VAL A 180 4.36 14.71 23.85
C VAL A 180 3.91 13.39 23.30
N GLU A 181 4.70 12.80 22.43
CA GLU A 181 4.39 11.53 21.78
C GLU A 181 5.61 10.61 21.75
N GLY A 182 5.35 9.31 21.75
CA GLY A 182 6.34 8.27 21.57
C GLY A 182 5.72 7.05 20.88
N PRO A 183 6.54 6.21 20.24
CA PRO A 183 6.05 5.07 19.50
C PRO A 183 5.50 3.97 20.42
N HIS A 184 4.40 3.35 20.00
CA HIS A 184 3.91 2.15 20.67
C HIS A 184 4.85 0.96 20.40
N TRP A 185 5.33 0.80 19.15
CA TRP A 185 6.28 -0.23 18.75
C TRP A 185 7.55 0.36 18.14
N PRO A 186 8.73 -0.28 18.36
CA PRO A 186 10.01 0.22 17.85
C PRO A 186 10.18 0.06 16.33
N VAL A 187 9.58 -0.96 15.71
CA VAL A 187 9.65 -1.19 14.25
C VAL A 187 8.39 -0.67 13.60
N ARG A 188 8.56 0.24 12.65
CA ARG A 188 7.47 0.83 11.88
C ARG A 188 7.98 1.12 10.47
N GLY A 189 7.41 0.48 9.48
CA GLY A 189 7.94 0.66 8.12
C GLY A 189 7.00 0.20 7.03
N ILE A 190 7.46 0.41 5.81
CA ILE A 190 6.77 0.04 4.59
C ILE A 190 7.65 -0.88 3.74
N HIS A 191 7.06 -1.96 3.28
CA HIS A 191 7.57 -2.79 2.21
C HIS A 191 6.96 -2.31 0.90
N LEU A 192 7.79 -1.80 -0.01
CA LEU A 192 7.38 -1.47 -1.37
C LEU A 192 7.48 -2.72 -2.24
N HIS A 193 6.34 -3.25 -2.60
CA HIS A 193 6.28 -4.50 -3.35
C HIS A 193 6.55 -4.29 -4.84
N THR A 194 7.80 -4.00 -5.18
CA THR A 194 8.23 -3.67 -6.55
C THR A 194 8.19 -4.84 -7.52
N MET A 195 7.92 -6.06 -7.07
CA MET A 195 7.58 -7.19 -7.94
C MET A 195 6.29 -6.92 -8.74
N HIS A 196 5.44 -6.04 -8.23
CA HIS A 196 4.36 -5.43 -8.99
C HIS A 196 4.72 -3.98 -9.35
N PRO A 197 4.29 -3.48 -10.50
CA PRO A 197 4.59 -2.11 -10.87
C PRO A 197 4.04 -1.11 -9.86
N THR A 198 4.93 -0.30 -9.29
CA THR A 198 4.60 0.81 -8.38
C THR A 198 5.25 2.10 -8.88
N GLU A 199 4.88 3.23 -8.29
CA GLU A 199 5.34 4.54 -8.71
C GLU A 199 6.87 4.69 -8.65
N LEU A 200 7.55 4.00 -7.73
CA LEU A 200 9.00 4.07 -7.55
C LEU A 200 9.76 2.87 -8.13
N THR A 201 9.11 1.95 -8.84
CA THR A 201 9.74 0.69 -9.28
C THR A 201 11.01 0.95 -10.09
N LEU A 202 10.97 1.81 -11.11
CA LEU A 202 12.14 2.12 -11.92
C LEU A 202 13.31 2.62 -11.08
N LEU A 203 13.06 3.63 -10.26
CA LEU A 203 14.06 4.23 -9.39
C LEU A 203 14.70 3.20 -8.46
N LEU A 204 13.87 2.38 -7.79
CA LEU A 204 14.30 1.39 -6.79
C LEU A 204 15.05 0.21 -7.42
N GLN A 205 14.79 -0.11 -8.69
CA GLN A 205 15.56 -1.10 -9.43
C GLN A 205 16.85 -0.52 -10.06
N GLY A 206 17.05 0.78 -9.93
CA GLY A 206 18.21 1.47 -10.52
C GLY A 206 18.05 1.77 -11.99
N TRP A 207 16.84 1.81 -12.55
CA TRP A 207 16.56 2.13 -13.93
C TRP A 207 16.19 3.60 -14.12
N GLY A 208 16.66 4.21 -15.21
CA GLY A 208 16.07 5.45 -15.70
C GLY A 208 14.83 5.16 -16.57
N PRO A 209 14.06 6.18 -16.94
CA PRO A 209 12.88 6.03 -17.79
C PRO A 209 13.12 5.36 -19.14
N GLU A 210 14.33 5.50 -19.71
CA GLU A 210 14.73 4.91 -20.99
C GLU A 210 15.42 3.55 -20.82
N GLY A 211 15.55 3.04 -19.58
CA GLY A 211 16.12 1.73 -19.29
C GLY A 211 17.33 1.76 -18.33
N PRO A 212 18.01 0.62 -18.17
CA PRO A 212 19.12 0.49 -17.21
C PRO A 212 20.35 1.35 -17.55
N GLU A 213 20.58 1.67 -18.82
CA GLU A 213 21.71 2.50 -19.28
C GLU A 213 21.45 4.00 -19.08
N ASP A 214 20.23 4.41 -18.78
CA ASP A 214 19.84 5.81 -18.58
C ASP A 214 20.20 6.29 -17.18
N GLU A 215 21.47 6.55 -16.92
CA GLU A 215 21.92 7.09 -15.64
C GLU A 215 21.38 8.51 -15.39
N ALA A 216 21.29 9.34 -16.41
CA ALA A 216 20.83 10.71 -16.26
C ALA A 216 19.35 10.77 -15.87
N GLY A 217 18.51 9.96 -16.52
CA GLY A 217 17.11 9.82 -16.18
C GLY A 217 16.92 9.23 -14.77
N TRP A 218 17.69 8.19 -14.41
CA TRP A 218 17.64 7.64 -13.07
C TRP A 218 18.00 8.70 -11.98
N ARG A 219 19.06 9.49 -12.21
CA ARG A 219 19.43 10.57 -11.28
C ARG A 219 18.36 11.64 -11.15
N ALA A 220 17.60 11.87 -12.22
CA ALA A 220 16.49 12.83 -12.20
C ALA A 220 15.29 12.36 -11.35
N LEU A 221 15.17 11.05 -11.10
CA LEU A 221 14.14 10.48 -10.21
C LEU A 221 14.52 10.54 -8.72
N LEU A 222 15.78 10.78 -8.35
CA LEU A 222 16.21 10.79 -6.94
C LEU A 222 15.44 11.77 -6.04
N PRO A 223 14.99 12.94 -6.48
CA PRO A 223 14.11 13.80 -5.67
C PRO A 223 12.81 13.12 -5.23
N GLU A 224 12.22 12.23 -6.04
CA GLU A 224 11.04 11.45 -5.68
C GLU A 224 11.32 10.52 -4.48
N TRP A 225 12.53 9.94 -4.45
CA TRP A 225 12.95 9.15 -3.29
C TRP A 225 13.07 9.99 -2.02
N ASP A 226 13.63 11.19 -2.12
CA ASP A 226 13.69 12.11 -0.98
C ASP A 226 12.29 12.51 -0.49
N ASP A 227 11.34 12.74 -1.41
CA ASP A 227 9.96 13.07 -1.06
C ASP A 227 9.29 11.90 -0.32
N TYR A 228 9.53 10.68 -0.79
CA TYR A 228 9.03 9.48 -0.11
C TYR A 228 9.65 9.29 1.28
N LEU A 229 10.96 9.49 1.43
CA LEU A 229 11.65 9.42 2.73
C LEU A 229 11.13 10.50 3.70
N GLU A 230 10.84 11.69 3.20
CA GLU A 230 10.20 12.74 3.96
C GLU A 230 8.81 12.32 4.44
N TRP A 231 8.01 11.73 3.56
CA TRP A 231 6.69 11.21 3.91
C TRP A 231 6.76 10.14 5.01
N LEU A 232 7.74 9.24 4.94
CA LEU A 232 7.97 8.25 5.99
C LEU A 232 8.19 8.92 7.35
N LEU A 233 9.07 9.91 7.43
CA LEU A 233 9.31 10.66 8.67
C LEU A 233 8.05 11.39 9.15
N ALA A 234 7.36 12.08 8.26
CA ALA A 234 6.14 12.81 8.58
C ALA A 234 5.05 11.87 9.14
N ASN A 235 5.02 10.62 8.67
CA ASN A 235 4.12 9.57 9.15
C ASN A 235 4.75 8.63 10.19
N ARG A 236 5.84 9.07 10.85
CA ARG A 236 6.50 8.39 12.01
C ARG A 236 7.03 6.99 11.67
N GLN A 237 7.39 6.75 10.41
CA GLN A 237 8.03 5.51 10.00
C GLN A 237 9.54 5.59 10.17
N ASN A 238 10.20 4.47 10.42
CA ASN A 238 11.64 4.41 10.62
C ASN A 238 12.35 3.36 9.77
N ARG A 239 11.59 2.58 8.98
CA ARG A 239 12.12 1.57 8.07
C ARG A 239 11.44 1.66 6.71
N VAL A 240 12.15 1.25 5.68
CA VAL A 240 11.64 0.98 4.34
C VAL A 240 12.38 -0.19 3.75
N GLU A 241 11.70 -1.04 3.02
CA GLU A 241 12.34 -2.08 2.22
C GLU A 241 11.64 -2.21 0.87
N TRP A 242 12.31 -2.81 -0.09
CA TRP A 242 11.73 -3.13 -1.39
C TRP A 242 12.28 -4.42 -1.95
N ALA A 243 11.48 -5.09 -2.79
CA ALA A 243 11.91 -6.27 -3.48
C ALA A 243 12.96 -5.91 -4.54
N ILE A 244 14.08 -6.61 -4.53
CA ILE A 244 15.11 -6.51 -5.54
C ILE A 244 14.74 -7.45 -6.69
N LEU A 245 14.68 -6.92 -7.92
CA LEU A 245 14.29 -7.68 -9.10
C LEU A 245 15.51 -8.17 -9.88
N TRP A 246 15.30 -9.24 -10.63
CA TRP A 246 16.28 -9.85 -11.50
C TRP A 246 15.57 -10.59 -12.64
N ALA A 247 16.06 -10.47 -13.87
CA ALA A 247 15.58 -11.27 -14.97
C ALA A 247 16.73 -11.61 -15.95
N PRO A 248 16.67 -12.75 -16.65
CA PRO A 248 17.68 -13.14 -17.61
C PRO A 248 17.93 -12.10 -18.72
N SER A 249 16.88 -11.42 -19.17
CA SER A 249 16.94 -10.42 -20.24
C SER A 249 17.82 -9.21 -19.91
N TRP A 250 18.00 -8.89 -18.64
CA TRP A 250 18.83 -7.77 -18.18
C TRP A 250 19.79 -8.16 -17.05
N LYS A 251 20.16 -9.43 -17.02
CA LYS A 251 21.06 -10.02 -16.01
C LYS A 251 22.38 -9.24 -15.87
N ASP A 252 22.98 -8.81 -16.98
CA ASP A 252 24.26 -8.12 -16.95
C ASP A 252 24.19 -6.81 -16.16
N PHE A 253 23.06 -6.10 -16.22
CA PHE A 253 22.82 -4.96 -15.37
C PHE A 253 22.41 -5.37 -13.96
N ALA A 254 21.52 -6.37 -13.82
CA ALA A 254 21.01 -6.83 -12.53
C ALA A 254 22.11 -7.19 -11.51
N GLU A 255 23.24 -7.69 -12.00
CA GLU A 255 24.39 -8.14 -11.20
C GLU A 255 25.60 -7.20 -11.30
N SER A 256 25.44 -6.00 -11.88
CA SER A 256 26.53 -5.07 -12.14
C SER A 256 26.91 -4.20 -10.94
N ASP A 257 28.18 -3.75 -10.94
CA ASP A 257 28.66 -2.75 -10.00
C ASP A 257 27.92 -1.41 -10.15
N VAL A 258 27.45 -1.09 -11.37
CA VAL A 258 26.67 0.13 -11.63
C VAL A 258 25.36 0.10 -10.87
N ARG A 259 24.64 -1.02 -10.91
CA ARG A 259 23.40 -1.16 -10.13
C ARG A 259 23.68 -1.12 -8.63
N LEU A 260 24.73 -1.81 -8.21
CA LEU A 260 25.13 -1.82 -6.79
C LEU A 260 25.41 -0.40 -6.28
N GLU A 261 26.12 0.43 -7.06
CA GLU A 261 26.35 1.85 -6.71
C GLU A 261 25.03 2.64 -6.64
N ARG A 262 24.07 2.37 -7.55
CA ARG A 262 22.77 3.03 -7.53
C ARG A 262 21.96 2.63 -6.28
N LEU A 263 21.96 1.34 -5.93
CA LEU A 263 21.33 0.86 -4.69
C LEU A 263 21.98 1.49 -3.45
N HIS A 264 23.32 1.52 -3.43
CA HIS A 264 24.07 2.19 -2.34
C HIS A 264 23.64 3.65 -2.17
N ARG A 265 23.49 4.39 -3.26
CA ARG A 265 23.02 5.77 -3.22
C ARG A 265 21.60 5.93 -2.67
N LEU A 266 20.71 5.00 -2.93
CA LEU A 266 19.35 5.01 -2.35
C LEU A 266 19.42 4.77 -0.84
N VAL A 267 20.28 3.87 -0.39
CA VAL A 267 20.51 3.58 1.03
C VAL A 267 21.14 4.78 1.74
N GLU A 268 22.18 5.39 1.17
CA GLU A 268 22.79 6.61 1.75
C GLU A 268 21.76 7.75 1.92
N ARG A 269 20.85 7.93 0.94
CA ARG A 269 19.81 8.94 1.06
C ARG A 269 18.84 8.61 2.18
N ALA A 270 18.44 7.35 2.35
CA ALA A 270 17.59 6.93 3.47
C ALA A 270 18.28 7.20 4.82
N GLU A 271 19.57 6.92 4.94
CA GLU A 271 20.35 7.23 6.15
C GLU A 271 20.33 8.72 6.51
N VAL A 272 20.46 9.61 5.50
CA VAL A 272 20.40 11.06 5.70
C VAL A 272 19.08 11.51 6.34
N PHE A 273 17.98 10.80 6.04
CA PHE A 273 16.66 11.00 6.66
C PHE A 273 16.49 10.22 7.97
N GLY A 274 17.46 9.39 8.37
CA GLY A 274 17.33 8.55 9.56
C GLY A 274 16.46 7.30 9.37
N ILE A 275 16.16 6.94 8.14
CA ILE A 275 15.37 5.76 7.76
C ILE A 275 16.30 4.58 7.51
N LEU A 276 15.97 3.41 8.09
CA LEU A 276 16.66 2.17 7.82
C LEU A 276 16.14 1.56 6.51
N ALA A 277 17.01 1.41 5.54
CA ALA A 277 16.69 0.77 4.26
C ALA A 277 17.01 -0.73 4.32
N GLY A 278 16.08 -1.57 3.90
CA GLY A 278 16.21 -3.02 3.77
C GLY A 278 16.03 -3.48 2.34
N ALA A 279 16.55 -4.66 2.05
CA ALA A 279 16.30 -5.36 0.80
C ALA A 279 15.40 -6.57 1.04
N ASN A 280 14.40 -6.78 0.18
CA ASN A 280 13.68 -8.04 0.13
C ASN A 280 14.25 -8.91 -0.99
N VAL A 281 14.73 -10.09 -0.60
CA VAL A 281 15.37 -11.04 -1.50
C VAL A 281 14.99 -12.46 -1.09
N PRO A 282 14.10 -13.13 -1.83
CA PRO A 282 13.75 -14.52 -1.59
C PRO A 282 14.93 -15.47 -1.57
N ILE A 283 14.81 -16.60 -0.86
CA ILE A 283 15.84 -17.62 -0.87
C ILE A 283 15.92 -18.32 -2.23
N ALA A 284 14.78 -18.79 -2.75
CA ALA A 284 14.76 -19.62 -3.95
C ALA A 284 13.56 -19.32 -4.87
N LEU A 285 12.87 -18.22 -4.68
CA LEU A 285 11.73 -17.83 -5.52
C LEU A 285 12.20 -17.41 -6.91
N VAL A 286 11.67 -18.03 -7.93
CA VAL A 286 11.89 -17.66 -9.34
C VAL A 286 10.75 -16.79 -9.87
N GLN A 287 9.63 -16.77 -9.16
CA GLN A 287 8.40 -16.10 -9.52
C GLN A 287 8.55 -14.58 -9.44
N GLN A 288 7.81 -13.85 -10.27
CA GLN A 288 7.70 -12.38 -10.23
C GLN A 288 9.06 -11.67 -10.40
N HIS A 289 10.00 -12.33 -11.06
CA HIS A 289 11.35 -11.81 -11.31
C HIS A 289 12.10 -11.34 -10.05
N ALA A 290 11.87 -12.00 -8.93
CA ALA A 290 12.60 -11.70 -7.71
C ALA A 290 14.08 -12.08 -7.85
N PHE A 291 14.94 -11.20 -7.38
CA PHE A 291 16.34 -11.57 -7.14
C PHE A 291 16.38 -12.63 -6.02
N HIS A 292 16.98 -13.75 -6.27
CA HIS A 292 16.97 -14.88 -5.33
C HIS A 292 18.38 -15.39 -5.03
N LEU A 293 18.55 -15.95 -3.83
CA LEU A 293 19.85 -16.34 -3.29
C LEU A 293 20.34 -17.69 -3.84
N VAL A 294 19.43 -18.65 -4.00
CA VAL A 294 19.74 -19.98 -4.54
C VAL A 294 19.21 -20.09 -5.96
N ARG A 295 20.09 -20.05 -6.94
CA ARG A 295 19.76 -20.04 -8.37
C ARG A 295 19.95 -21.39 -9.07
N SER A 296 20.64 -22.28 -8.43
CA SER A 296 20.82 -23.65 -8.92
C SER A 296 20.91 -24.61 -7.77
N THR A 297 20.21 -25.71 -7.89
CA THR A 297 20.24 -26.79 -6.90
C THR A 297 21.42 -27.72 -7.16
N GLY A 298 22.07 -28.13 -6.05
CA GLY A 298 23.22 -29.04 -6.07
C GLY A 298 23.40 -29.70 -4.72
N SER A 299 24.61 -29.73 -4.23
CA SER A 299 24.87 -30.08 -2.83
C SER A 299 24.51 -28.90 -1.92
N LEU A 300 24.15 -29.18 -0.69
CA LEU A 300 23.85 -28.12 0.30
C LEU A 300 25.04 -27.14 0.44
N GLU A 301 26.28 -27.63 0.33
CA GLU A 301 27.48 -26.79 0.39
C GLU A 301 27.55 -25.79 -0.77
N GLU A 302 27.19 -26.20 -1.99
CA GLU A 302 27.17 -25.35 -3.17
C GLU A 302 26.05 -24.31 -3.06
N GLU A 303 24.89 -24.65 -2.53
CA GLU A 303 23.76 -23.75 -2.32
C GLU A 303 24.06 -22.72 -1.23
N VAL A 304 24.64 -23.14 -0.12
CA VAL A 304 25.15 -22.24 0.94
C VAL A 304 26.20 -21.28 0.38
N ALA A 305 27.05 -21.71 -0.52
CA ALA A 305 28.03 -20.84 -1.16
C ALA A 305 27.34 -19.77 -2.05
N GLN A 306 26.25 -20.11 -2.75
CA GLN A 306 25.44 -19.15 -3.49
C GLN A 306 24.80 -18.12 -2.56
N ILE A 307 24.17 -18.57 -1.46
CA ILE A 307 23.58 -17.70 -0.45
C ILE A 307 24.61 -16.67 0.02
N ARG A 308 25.79 -17.09 0.45
CA ARG A 308 26.85 -16.18 0.92
C ARG A 308 27.28 -15.20 -0.16
N THR A 309 27.50 -15.68 -1.40
CA THR A 309 27.93 -14.83 -2.51
C THR A 309 26.93 -13.70 -2.79
N TRP A 310 25.65 -14.03 -2.81
CA TRP A 310 24.64 -13.01 -3.11
C TRP A 310 24.32 -12.12 -1.92
N LEU A 311 24.44 -12.63 -0.69
CA LEU A 311 24.36 -11.78 0.51
C LEU A 311 25.51 -10.78 0.53
N ASP A 312 26.75 -11.19 0.22
CA ASP A 312 27.89 -10.28 0.13
C ASP A 312 27.65 -9.17 -0.89
N TRP A 313 27.11 -9.53 -2.06
CA TRP A 313 26.83 -8.56 -3.12
C TRP A 313 25.76 -7.55 -2.67
N ILE A 314 24.63 -8.03 -2.13
CA ILE A 314 23.52 -7.16 -1.70
C ILE A 314 23.96 -6.27 -0.53
N MET A 315 24.63 -6.82 0.46
CA MET A 315 25.06 -6.07 1.64
C MET A 315 26.14 -5.03 1.31
N ALA A 316 26.87 -5.18 0.21
CA ALA A 316 27.80 -4.16 -0.28
C ALA A 316 27.10 -2.86 -0.69
N ALA A 317 25.79 -2.88 -0.96
CA ALA A 317 24.98 -1.67 -1.14
C ALA A 317 24.74 -0.90 0.20
N GLY A 318 25.05 -1.49 1.35
CA GLY A 318 24.90 -0.82 2.65
C GLY A 318 23.56 -1.06 3.35
N PHE A 319 22.69 -1.91 2.86
CA PHE A 319 21.40 -2.21 3.49
C PHE A 319 21.54 -2.54 4.98
N HIS A 320 20.60 -2.05 5.79
CA HIS A 320 20.63 -2.19 7.25
C HIS A 320 20.07 -3.53 7.71
N PHE A 321 19.16 -4.09 6.95
CA PHE A 321 18.55 -5.40 7.21
C PHE A 321 18.19 -6.08 5.89
N LEU A 322 17.93 -7.36 5.94
CA LEU A 322 17.42 -8.13 4.81
C LEU A 322 16.14 -8.84 5.22
N LYS A 323 15.11 -8.72 4.41
CA LYS A 323 13.95 -9.58 4.45
C LYS A 323 14.09 -10.65 3.37
N THR A 324 13.78 -11.87 3.71
CA THR A 324 13.69 -12.97 2.78
C THR A 324 12.30 -13.62 2.84
N ASP A 325 12.04 -14.55 1.99
CA ASP A 325 10.87 -15.41 2.02
C ASP A 325 11.27 -16.82 1.55
N LEU A 326 10.44 -17.80 1.86
CA LEU A 326 10.66 -19.18 1.42
C LEU A 326 10.55 -19.29 -0.10
N GLY A 327 9.66 -18.50 -0.69
CA GLY A 327 9.56 -18.29 -2.12
C GLY A 327 8.97 -19.44 -2.92
N THR A 328 8.47 -20.48 -2.27
CA THR A 328 8.02 -21.70 -2.95
C THR A 328 6.69 -22.23 -2.41
N THR A 329 6.12 -21.54 -1.43
CA THR A 329 5.04 -22.07 -0.60
C THR A 329 3.71 -22.20 -1.33
N GLU A 330 3.50 -21.44 -2.37
CA GLU A 330 2.24 -21.46 -3.14
C GLU A 330 2.26 -22.52 -4.25
N PHE A 331 3.44 -22.81 -4.81
CA PHE A 331 3.56 -23.63 -6.02
C PHE A 331 4.37 -24.90 -5.84
N SER A 332 5.44 -24.84 -5.07
CA SER A 332 6.31 -25.98 -4.82
C SER A 332 6.97 -25.85 -3.45
N SER A 333 7.21 -26.96 -2.79
CA SER A 333 7.97 -26.99 -1.56
C SER A 333 9.33 -27.63 -1.79
N VAL A 334 10.37 -26.98 -1.33
CA VAL A 334 11.68 -27.60 -1.15
C VAL A 334 11.61 -28.54 0.06
N ASP A 335 12.45 -29.60 0.10
CA ASP A 335 12.62 -30.41 1.32
C ASP A 335 12.79 -29.51 2.54
N ASP A 336 12.00 -29.74 3.58
CA ASP A 336 11.88 -28.84 4.72
C ASP A 336 13.19 -28.74 5.54
N LEU A 337 13.97 -29.84 5.65
CA LEU A 337 15.27 -29.79 6.34
C LEU A 337 16.27 -28.98 5.52
N ARG A 338 16.21 -29.06 4.19
CA ARG A 338 17.08 -28.29 3.30
C ARG A 338 16.72 -26.79 3.36
N MET A 339 15.44 -26.46 3.31
CA MET A 339 14.97 -25.10 3.44
C MET A 339 15.38 -24.50 4.79
N LEU A 340 15.19 -25.25 5.87
CA LEU A 340 15.61 -24.81 7.20
C LEU A 340 17.12 -24.52 7.27
N ALA A 341 17.93 -25.35 6.64
CA ALA A 341 19.37 -25.12 6.58
C ALA A 341 19.75 -23.86 5.81
N TRP A 342 18.99 -23.50 4.76
CA TRP A 342 19.18 -22.23 4.06
C TRP A 342 18.77 -21.03 4.91
N VAL A 343 17.65 -21.11 5.59
CA VAL A 343 17.16 -20.05 6.50
C VAL A 343 18.15 -19.81 7.64
N ASP A 344 18.64 -20.88 8.25
CA ASP A 344 19.68 -20.83 9.30
C ASP A 344 20.96 -20.15 8.80
N GLU A 345 21.38 -20.45 7.58
CA GLU A 345 22.58 -19.86 7.00
C GLU A 345 22.40 -18.38 6.71
N VAL A 346 21.24 -17.97 6.17
CA VAL A 346 20.93 -16.54 5.95
C VAL A 346 21.01 -15.77 7.28
N ALA A 347 20.34 -16.27 8.32
CA ALA A 347 20.34 -15.62 9.63
C ALA A 347 21.74 -15.51 10.22
N ARG A 348 22.47 -16.62 10.23
CA ARG A 348 23.82 -16.71 10.78
C ARG A 348 24.80 -15.81 10.04
N TYR A 349 24.80 -15.84 8.70
CA TYR A 349 25.77 -15.13 7.87
C TYR A 349 25.56 -13.62 7.94
N LEU A 350 24.31 -13.16 7.91
CA LEU A 350 23.98 -11.74 8.06
C LEU A 350 24.43 -11.19 9.42
N ASP A 351 24.18 -11.92 10.51
CA ASP A 351 24.59 -11.49 11.85
C ASP A 351 26.12 -11.53 12.03
N GLU A 352 26.75 -12.71 11.78
CA GLU A 352 28.16 -12.93 12.11
C GLU A 352 29.14 -12.19 11.17
N VAL A 353 28.76 -12.02 9.88
CA VAL A 353 29.66 -11.44 8.87
C VAL A 353 29.33 -9.98 8.60
N HIS A 354 28.07 -9.64 8.50
CA HIS A 354 27.62 -8.29 8.14
C HIS A 354 27.13 -7.47 9.33
N GLY A 355 26.81 -8.09 10.48
CA GLY A 355 26.22 -7.42 11.64
C GLY A 355 24.86 -6.80 11.32
N ARG A 356 24.06 -7.51 10.51
CA ARG A 356 22.77 -7.05 10.02
C ARG A 356 21.64 -7.95 10.48
N GLU A 357 20.44 -7.36 10.65
CA GLU A 357 19.22 -8.09 10.99
C GLU A 357 18.72 -8.89 9.77
N ALA A 358 18.17 -10.08 10.04
CA ALA A 358 17.51 -10.93 9.07
C ALA A 358 16.05 -11.13 9.45
N PHE A 359 15.16 -11.02 8.50
CA PHE A 359 13.73 -11.29 8.65
C PHE A 359 13.26 -12.24 7.55
N ILE A 360 12.22 -13.02 7.86
CA ILE A 360 11.53 -13.87 6.89
C ILE A 360 10.02 -13.76 7.08
N ASP A 361 9.29 -13.57 5.98
CA ASP A 361 7.83 -13.59 6.07
C ASP A 361 7.28 -15.01 6.19
N LEU A 362 6.14 -15.10 6.85
CA LEU A 362 5.36 -16.32 7.03
C LEU A 362 4.05 -16.13 6.27
N HIS A 363 3.99 -16.64 5.04
CA HIS A 363 2.81 -16.48 4.20
C HIS A 363 1.59 -17.20 4.80
N CYS A 364 0.40 -16.68 4.51
CA CYS A 364 -0.85 -17.19 5.05
C CYS A 364 -1.40 -18.41 4.30
N SER A 365 -0.80 -18.85 3.19
CA SER A 365 -1.31 -19.99 2.42
C SER A 365 -1.31 -21.30 3.24
N THR A 366 -2.26 -22.17 2.92
CA THR A 366 -2.44 -23.48 3.56
C THR A 366 -2.26 -24.62 2.55
N GLY A 367 -2.30 -25.85 3.04
CA GLY A 367 -2.24 -27.04 2.18
C GLY A 367 -0.82 -27.59 1.95
N GLN A 368 0.23 -26.91 2.38
CA GLN A 368 1.60 -27.42 2.34
C GLN A 368 2.07 -27.80 3.74
N VAL A 369 2.75 -28.92 3.86
CA VAL A 369 3.16 -29.50 5.13
C VAL A 369 4.67 -29.71 5.16
N ALA A 370 5.30 -29.31 6.26
CA ALA A 370 6.68 -29.67 6.58
C ALA A 370 6.69 -31.08 7.22
N GLU A 371 7.13 -32.07 6.48
CA GLU A 371 6.98 -33.50 6.87
C GLU A 371 7.74 -33.90 8.13
N HIS A 372 8.83 -33.22 8.43
CA HIS A 372 9.69 -33.52 9.60
C HIS A 372 9.30 -32.72 10.84
N PHE A 373 8.28 -31.84 10.75
CA PHE A 373 7.91 -30.92 11.83
C PHE A 373 6.45 -31.07 12.25
N THR A 374 6.22 -30.85 13.53
CA THR A 374 4.89 -30.85 14.14
C THR A 374 4.64 -29.49 14.77
N ASP A 375 3.47 -28.92 14.57
CA ASP A 375 3.06 -27.69 15.23
C ASP A 375 2.90 -27.94 16.74
N PRO A 376 3.71 -27.30 17.59
CA PRO A 376 3.67 -27.52 19.03
C PRO A 376 2.39 -27.01 19.69
N ARG A 377 1.60 -26.19 19.00
CA ARG A 377 0.35 -25.63 19.51
C ARG A 377 -0.82 -26.59 19.33
N THR A 378 -0.86 -27.31 18.21
CA THR A 378 -1.96 -28.19 17.84
C THR A 378 -1.63 -29.68 17.89
N GLY A 379 -0.36 -30.04 17.75
CA GLY A 379 0.09 -31.42 17.60
C GLY A 379 -0.08 -32.02 16.20
N GLU A 380 -0.58 -31.21 15.26
CA GLU A 380 -0.76 -31.57 13.86
C GLU A 380 0.52 -31.35 13.03
N PRO A 381 0.65 -31.90 11.81
CA PRO A 381 1.76 -31.56 10.93
C PRO A 381 1.89 -30.05 10.72
N LEU A 382 3.13 -29.56 10.71
CA LEU A 382 3.40 -28.12 10.59
C LEU A 382 3.05 -27.60 9.19
N ASN A 383 2.31 -26.50 9.11
CA ASN A 383 2.22 -25.74 7.86
C ASN A 383 3.63 -25.29 7.45
N TYR A 384 4.00 -25.55 6.20
CA TYR A 384 5.34 -25.30 5.67
C TYR A 384 5.77 -23.84 5.82
N ASN A 385 4.84 -22.89 5.69
CA ASN A 385 5.11 -21.47 5.87
C ASN A 385 5.63 -21.12 7.26
N PHE A 386 5.37 -21.97 8.27
CA PHE A 386 5.81 -21.74 9.65
C PHE A 386 7.15 -22.40 9.99
N LEU A 387 7.76 -23.04 9.01
CA LEU A 387 9.10 -23.65 9.17
C LEU A 387 10.14 -22.67 9.74
N PRO A 388 10.18 -21.38 9.36
CA PRO A 388 11.13 -20.41 9.93
C PRO A 388 11.03 -20.25 11.46
N CYS A 389 9.91 -20.59 12.08
CA CYS A 389 9.79 -20.57 13.54
C CYS A 389 10.70 -21.58 14.25
N PHE A 390 11.24 -22.57 13.52
CA PHE A 390 12.19 -23.56 13.99
C PHE A 390 13.65 -23.23 13.61
N ALA A 391 13.86 -22.17 12.82
CA ALA A 391 15.18 -21.70 12.43
C ALA A 391 15.95 -21.05 13.59
N ASP A 392 17.22 -20.75 13.34
CA ASP A 392 18.06 -19.96 14.24
C ASP A 392 17.28 -18.72 14.75
N PRO A 393 17.25 -18.47 16.08
CA PRO A 393 16.48 -17.37 16.65
C PRO A 393 16.93 -15.97 16.21
N ARG A 394 18.08 -15.83 15.56
CA ARG A 394 18.50 -14.59 14.90
C ARG A 394 17.64 -14.24 13.67
N MET A 395 16.96 -15.23 13.08
CA MET A 395 15.97 -14.99 12.06
C MET A 395 14.70 -14.43 12.70
N GLY A 396 14.41 -13.15 12.48
CA GLY A 396 13.13 -12.55 12.79
C GLY A 396 12.03 -13.08 11.88
N VAL A 397 10.79 -13.08 12.33
CA VAL A 397 9.64 -13.53 11.55
C VAL A 397 8.64 -12.40 11.33
N MET A 398 8.05 -12.42 10.14
CA MET A 398 7.06 -11.45 9.70
C MET A 398 5.79 -12.17 9.26
N PRO A 399 4.87 -12.55 10.20
CA PRO A 399 3.60 -13.13 9.84
C PRO A 399 2.82 -12.23 8.89
N HIS A 400 2.44 -12.77 7.72
CA HIS A 400 1.86 -12.04 6.61
C HIS A 400 0.38 -12.39 6.45
N THR A 401 -0.48 -11.35 6.43
CA THR A 401 -1.89 -11.47 6.08
C THR A 401 -2.15 -10.73 4.78
N VAL A 402 -2.99 -11.33 3.96
CA VAL A 402 -3.27 -10.84 2.60
C VAL A 402 -4.63 -10.17 2.51
N GLN A 403 -4.78 -9.32 1.50
CA GLN A 403 -6.02 -8.58 1.24
C GLN A 403 -6.42 -7.68 2.41
N TYR A 404 -7.65 -7.18 2.39
CA TYR A 404 -8.14 -6.24 3.40
C TYR A 404 -8.72 -6.90 4.65
N TYR A 405 -8.78 -8.23 4.73
CA TYR A 405 -9.34 -8.92 5.90
C TYR A 405 -8.55 -8.61 7.18
N ALA A 406 -9.27 -8.42 8.26
CA ALA A 406 -8.68 -8.33 9.59
C ALA A 406 -8.29 -9.71 10.13
N LEU A 407 -7.48 -9.73 11.21
CA LEU A 407 -7.02 -10.96 11.86
C LEU A 407 -8.17 -11.82 12.42
N ASP A 408 -9.32 -11.23 12.69
CA ASP A 408 -10.52 -11.89 13.21
C ASP A 408 -11.71 -11.87 12.25
N ASP A 409 -11.50 -11.43 10.99
CA ASP A 409 -12.52 -11.50 9.94
C ASP A 409 -12.61 -12.92 9.34
N PRO A 410 -13.77 -13.27 8.76
CA PRO A 410 -13.81 -14.33 7.75
C PRO A 410 -12.93 -13.93 6.55
N ALA A 411 -11.98 -14.79 6.19
CA ALA A 411 -11.00 -14.52 5.14
C ALA A 411 -10.89 -15.70 4.16
N PRO A 412 -11.81 -15.80 3.16
CA PRO A 412 -11.82 -16.88 2.20
C PRO A 412 -10.74 -16.69 1.14
N THR A 413 -9.49 -16.90 1.52
CA THR A 413 -8.34 -16.69 0.66
C THR A 413 -7.24 -17.70 0.97
N TYR A 414 -6.53 -18.19 -0.03
CA TYR A 414 -5.43 -19.15 0.09
C TYR A 414 -5.74 -20.40 0.92
N GLY A 415 -6.96 -20.94 0.78
CA GLY A 415 -7.41 -22.11 1.52
C GLY A 415 -7.82 -21.84 2.98
N ASN A 416 -7.92 -20.57 3.37
CA ASN A 416 -8.32 -20.17 4.71
C ASN A 416 -9.82 -19.91 4.80
N THR A 417 -10.32 -19.95 6.02
CA THR A 417 -11.63 -19.43 6.41
C THR A 417 -11.54 -18.18 7.29
N ASP A 418 -10.41 -17.99 7.94
CA ASP A 418 -10.08 -16.84 8.78
C ASP A 418 -8.56 -16.76 8.98
N PHE A 419 -8.06 -15.69 9.61
CA PHE A 419 -6.65 -15.55 9.97
C PHE A 419 -6.36 -15.77 11.47
N GLY A 420 -7.26 -16.42 12.21
CA GLY A 420 -7.06 -16.70 13.63
C GLY A 420 -5.77 -17.45 13.93
N TYR A 421 -5.37 -18.38 13.05
CA TYR A 421 -4.09 -19.10 13.20
C TYR A 421 -2.85 -18.20 13.02
N MET A 422 -2.92 -17.12 12.20
CA MET A 422 -1.87 -16.11 12.09
C MET A 422 -1.81 -15.24 13.34
N HIS A 423 -2.96 -14.87 13.89
CA HIS A 423 -3.05 -14.18 15.16
C HIS A 423 -2.43 -15.01 16.30
N ASP A 424 -2.74 -16.30 16.36
CA ASP A 424 -2.12 -17.24 17.30
C ASP A 424 -0.63 -17.41 17.06
N MET A 425 -0.17 -17.31 15.80
CA MET A 425 1.26 -17.34 15.47
C MET A 425 1.98 -16.12 16.05
N LEU A 426 1.45 -14.90 15.83
CA LEU A 426 1.99 -13.67 16.42
C LEU A 426 2.10 -13.78 17.95
N ARG A 427 1.05 -14.29 18.59
CA ARG A 427 1.04 -14.54 20.05
C ARG A 427 2.09 -15.56 20.47
N TRP A 428 2.29 -16.62 19.70
CA TRP A 428 3.18 -17.68 20.06
C TRP A 428 4.67 -17.28 19.97
N VAL A 429 5.08 -16.59 18.90
CA VAL A 429 6.51 -16.33 18.61
C VAL A 429 7.04 -15.06 19.27
N ALA A 430 6.18 -14.15 19.69
CA ALA A 430 6.57 -12.86 20.28
C ALA A 430 7.55 -13.05 21.44
N GLY A 431 8.66 -12.30 21.42
CA GLY A 431 9.72 -12.32 22.41
C GLY A 431 10.68 -13.52 22.31
N SER A 432 10.35 -14.59 21.58
CA SER A 432 11.29 -15.68 21.33
C SER A 432 12.29 -15.35 20.22
N ARG A 433 11.90 -14.47 19.33
CA ARG A 433 12.65 -13.86 18.24
C ARG A 433 12.03 -12.54 17.86
N SER A 434 12.72 -11.74 17.03
CA SER A 434 12.10 -10.53 16.49
C SER A 434 10.83 -10.91 15.72
N THR A 435 9.74 -10.22 16.06
CA THR A 435 8.39 -10.51 15.54
C THR A 435 7.76 -9.22 15.05
N VAL A 436 7.57 -9.11 13.73
CA VAL A 436 7.03 -7.93 13.07
C VAL A 436 5.80 -8.36 12.28
N TRP A 437 4.65 -7.74 12.52
CA TRP A 437 3.47 -8.04 11.75
C TRP A 437 3.56 -7.43 10.36
N PHE A 438 3.16 -8.20 9.32
CA PHE A 438 3.36 -7.86 7.92
C PHE A 438 2.03 -7.93 7.14
N PRO A 439 1.12 -6.94 7.33
CA PRO A 439 -0.16 -6.89 6.63
C PRO A 439 -0.08 -6.11 5.33
N GLU A 440 -1.08 -6.25 4.48
CA GLU A 440 -1.26 -5.46 3.27
C GLU A 440 -2.11 -4.21 3.51
N THR A 441 -1.78 -3.11 2.80
CA THR A 441 -2.59 -1.89 2.72
C THR A 441 -3.07 -1.58 1.31
N ALA A 442 -2.53 -2.28 0.32
CA ALA A 442 -2.83 -2.09 -1.08
C ALA A 442 -2.66 -3.41 -1.83
N TYR A 443 -3.48 -4.40 -1.49
CA TYR A 443 -3.40 -5.71 -2.10
C TYR A 443 -3.63 -5.62 -3.60
N TRP A 444 -2.61 -5.95 -4.37
CA TRP A 444 -2.73 -6.27 -5.78
C TRP A 444 -3.44 -5.20 -6.62
N VAL A 445 -3.44 -3.93 -6.15
CA VAL A 445 -4.05 -2.80 -6.88
C VAL A 445 -3.50 -2.68 -8.30
N SER A 446 -2.24 -3.06 -8.45
CA SER A 446 -1.53 -3.02 -9.71
C SER A 446 -1.26 -4.41 -10.28
N TYR A 447 -1.90 -5.42 -9.76
CA TYR A 447 -1.57 -6.80 -10.04
C TYR A 447 -2.81 -7.69 -10.14
N ASP A 448 -3.22 -8.38 -9.07
CA ASP A 448 -4.33 -9.32 -9.11
C ASP A 448 -5.69 -8.68 -9.33
N VAL A 449 -5.92 -7.57 -8.67
CA VAL A 449 -7.20 -6.90 -8.80
C VAL A 449 -7.31 -6.23 -10.12
N ASP A 450 -6.29 -5.57 -10.54
CA ASP A 450 -6.18 -4.84 -11.79
C ASP A 450 -7.47 -4.15 -12.25
N VAL A 451 -8.29 -3.93 -11.26
CA VAL A 451 -9.57 -3.26 -11.31
C VAL A 451 -9.40 -2.10 -10.37
N PRO A 452 -9.31 -0.87 -10.87
CA PRO A 452 -9.23 0.29 -9.99
C PRO A 452 -10.44 0.27 -9.05
N LEU A 453 -10.15 0.22 -7.75
CA LEU A 453 -11.17 0.22 -6.69
C LEU A 453 -10.70 1.14 -5.55
N PHE A 454 -11.63 1.75 -4.88
CA PHE A 454 -11.39 2.49 -3.64
C PHE A 454 -11.78 1.59 -2.46
N LEU A 455 -10.81 1.17 -1.70
CA LEU A 455 -11.00 0.25 -0.58
C LEU A 455 -10.35 0.81 0.70
N PRO A 456 -10.89 1.87 1.31
CA PRO A 456 -10.42 2.42 2.58
C PRO A 456 -10.52 1.43 3.75
N ILE A 457 -11.25 0.35 3.59
CA ILE A 457 -11.32 -0.75 4.57
C ILE A 457 -9.95 -1.37 4.88
N TYR A 458 -8.96 -1.31 3.96
CA TYR A 458 -7.60 -1.73 4.27
C TYR A 458 -7.02 -0.98 5.46
N GLY A 459 -7.00 0.34 5.40
CA GLY A 459 -6.49 1.17 6.50
C GLY A 459 -7.27 0.95 7.80
N ALA A 460 -8.59 0.85 7.72
CA ALA A 460 -9.45 0.61 8.87
C ALA A 460 -9.17 -0.74 9.53
N ASN A 461 -9.02 -1.81 8.76
CA ASN A 461 -8.71 -3.14 9.29
C ASN A 461 -7.28 -3.22 9.84
N ARG A 462 -6.30 -2.55 9.23
CA ARG A 462 -4.93 -2.47 9.83
C ARG A 462 -4.96 -1.77 11.19
N LEU A 463 -5.73 -0.71 11.33
CA LEU A 463 -5.93 -0.05 12.62
C LEU A 463 -6.61 -0.99 13.63
N HIS A 464 -7.68 -1.69 13.22
CA HIS A 464 -8.36 -2.69 14.07
C HIS A 464 -7.37 -3.76 14.57
N ASP A 465 -6.60 -4.36 13.67
CA ASP A 465 -5.63 -5.40 13.99
C ASP A 465 -4.56 -4.92 14.98
N LEU A 466 -4.03 -3.72 14.80
CA LEU A 466 -3.05 -3.15 15.73
C LEU A 466 -3.66 -2.86 17.10
N ARG A 467 -4.92 -2.46 17.17
CA ARG A 467 -5.65 -2.32 18.43
C ARG A 467 -5.84 -3.67 19.14
N LEU A 468 -6.17 -4.71 18.37
CA LEU A 468 -6.30 -6.08 18.86
C LEU A 468 -4.97 -6.60 19.42
N LEU A 469 -3.86 -6.42 18.68
CA LEU A 469 -2.51 -6.82 19.10
C LEU A 469 -2.05 -6.03 20.33
N ALA A 470 -2.28 -4.72 20.39
CA ALA A 470 -1.98 -3.91 21.58
C ALA A 470 -2.80 -4.34 22.81
N ALA A 471 -4.05 -4.74 22.62
CA ALA A 471 -4.89 -5.30 23.70
C ALA A 471 -4.37 -6.67 24.16
N ASP A 472 -3.83 -7.48 23.28
CA ASP A 472 -3.18 -8.74 23.62
C ASP A 472 -1.91 -8.51 24.45
N GLU A 473 -1.08 -7.54 24.08
CA GLU A 473 0.09 -7.14 24.87
C GLU A 473 -0.30 -6.66 26.26
N ALA A 474 -1.27 -5.76 26.33
CA ALA A 474 -1.76 -5.24 27.61
C ALA A 474 -2.35 -6.32 28.52
N ALA A 475 -2.94 -7.36 27.94
CA ALA A 475 -3.49 -8.50 28.66
C ALA A 475 -2.45 -9.60 28.97
N GLY A 476 -1.20 -9.43 28.54
CA GLY A 476 -0.13 -10.42 28.70
C GLY A 476 -0.35 -11.71 27.91
N ARG A 477 -1.08 -11.65 26.80
CA ARG A 477 -1.37 -12.81 25.93
C ARG A 477 -0.30 -13.05 24.85
N MET A 478 0.68 -12.15 24.72
CA MET A 478 1.78 -12.29 23.78
C MET A 478 2.94 -13.06 24.41
N GLY A 479 3.66 -13.84 23.58
CA GLY A 479 4.76 -14.70 23.99
C GLY A 479 4.28 -16.01 24.62
N SER A 480 5.14 -17.01 24.55
CA SER A 480 4.90 -18.36 25.08
C SER A 480 6.01 -18.84 26.00
N GLY A 481 5.70 -19.74 26.92
CA GLY A 481 6.68 -20.34 27.85
C GLY A 481 7.44 -19.28 28.65
N SER A 482 8.77 -19.22 28.51
CA SER A 482 9.62 -18.24 29.21
C SER A 482 9.44 -16.80 28.68
N HIS A 483 8.78 -16.62 27.56
CA HIS A 483 8.54 -15.34 26.89
C HIS A 483 7.10 -14.82 27.11
N ALA A 484 6.31 -15.47 27.94
CA ALA A 484 4.95 -15.05 28.23
C ALA A 484 4.91 -13.60 28.77
N GLY A 485 4.04 -12.76 28.21
CA GLY A 485 3.96 -11.34 28.50
C GLY A 485 4.95 -10.47 27.74
N SER A 486 5.60 -11.00 26.71
CA SER A 486 6.42 -10.24 25.76
C SER A 486 5.54 -9.32 24.90
N ARG A 487 6.21 -8.53 24.04
CA ARG A 487 5.58 -7.69 23.02
C ARG A 487 6.12 -8.10 21.65
N MET A 488 5.40 -7.76 20.59
CA MET A 488 5.96 -7.78 19.26
C MET A 488 6.87 -6.56 19.04
N ASP A 489 7.69 -6.59 18.00
CA ASP A 489 8.60 -5.48 17.69
C ASP A 489 7.92 -4.39 16.86
N GLY A 490 6.86 -4.71 16.11
CA GLY A 490 6.13 -3.71 15.34
C GLY A 490 5.46 -4.22 14.08
N GLN A 491 5.38 -3.32 13.10
CA GLN A 491 4.72 -3.54 11.82
C GLN A 491 5.59 -3.10 10.65
N MET A 492 5.62 -3.92 9.60
CA MET A 492 6.01 -3.52 8.25
C MET A 492 4.79 -3.70 7.35
N VAL A 493 4.36 -2.64 6.67
CA VAL A 493 3.18 -2.70 5.80
C VAL A 493 3.59 -3.09 4.39
N PHE A 494 2.93 -4.08 3.82
CA PHE A 494 3.03 -4.39 2.40
C PHE A 494 2.18 -3.37 1.62
N SER A 495 2.83 -2.55 0.79
CA SER A 495 2.17 -1.59 -0.09
C SER A 495 2.55 -1.87 -1.54
N SER A 496 1.57 -1.95 -2.42
CA SER A 496 1.74 -2.13 -3.86
C SER A 496 1.32 -0.89 -4.67
N GLY A 497 1.29 0.27 -4.06
CA GLY A 497 1.06 1.55 -4.72
C GLY A 497 0.05 2.45 -4.02
N TRP A 498 -0.07 3.66 -4.55
CA TRP A 498 -0.79 4.77 -3.90
C TRP A 498 -1.95 5.32 -4.72
N GLU A 499 -2.17 4.83 -5.89
CA GLU A 499 -3.26 5.26 -6.77
C GLU A 499 -4.63 4.95 -6.19
N TRP A 500 -5.65 5.64 -6.69
CA TRP A 500 -7.05 5.39 -6.34
C TRP A 500 -7.33 5.48 -4.84
N GLY A 501 -6.70 6.44 -4.16
CA GLY A 501 -6.89 6.70 -2.74
C GLY A 501 -6.12 5.76 -1.80
N TYR A 502 -5.33 4.80 -2.29
CA TYR A 502 -4.59 3.86 -1.44
C TYR A 502 -3.49 4.52 -0.59
N TRP A 503 -2.98 5.68 -1.01
CA TRP A 503 -2.10 6.52 -0.16
C TRP A 503 -2.70 6.78 1.22
N MET A 504 -4.03 6.87 1.33
CA MET A 504 -4.72 7.08 2.60
C MET A 504 -4.63 5.84 3.51
N ASN A 505 -4.70 4.63 2.95
CA ASN A 505 -4.53 3.40 3.74
C ASN A 505 -3.15 3.32 4.38
N ASP A 506 -2.10 3.69 3.63
CA ASP A 506 -0.73 3.76 4.15
C ASP A 506 -0.61 4.79 5.28
N VAL A 507 -1.22 5.98 5.15
CA VAL A 507 -1.26 6.99 6.22
C VAL A 507 -1.93 6.44 7.48
N VAL A 508 -3.11 5.82 7.33
CA VAL A 508 -3.86 5.28 8.48
C VAL A 508 -3.07 4.16 9.17
N ALA A 509 -2.52 3.21 8.41
CA ALA A 509 -1.73 2.11 8.96
C ALA A 509 -0.43 2.61 9.62
N ALA A 510 0.24 3.59 9.02
CA ALA A 510 1.46 4.19 9.57
C ALA A 510 1.19 4.91 10.90
N ARG A 511 0.08 5.67 10.99
CA ARG A 511 -0.32 6.34 12.23
C ARG A 511 -0.77 5.36 13.30
N ALA A 512 -1.46 4.29 12.93
CA ALA A 512 -1.85 3.23 13.84
C ALA A 512 -0.63 2.47 14.41
N ALA A 513 0.43 2.28 13.63
CA ALA A 513 1.67 1.67 14.11
C ALA A 513 2.43 2.56 15.11
N TRP A 514 2.29 3.88 14.99
CA TRP A 514 2.81 4.84 15.97
C TRP A 514 2.00 4.83 17.27
N ASP A 515 0.69 4.99 17.15
CA ASP A 515 -0.29 4.95 18.25
C ASP A 515 -1.55 4.22 17.79
N PRO A 516 -1.85 3.01 18.33
CA PRO A 516 -3.06 2.28 17.99
C PRO A 516 -4.32 2.87 18.68
N PHE A 517 -4.22 4.04 19.27
CA PHE A 517 -5.30 4.74 19.97
C PHE A 517 -6.02 3.89 21.01
N PRO A 518 -5.32 3.29 22.00
CA PRO A 518 -5.91 2.36 22.97
C PRO A 518 -6.91 3.05 23.91
N GLY A 519 -6.89 4.37 23.97
CA GLY A 519 -7.84 5.18 24.75
C GLY A 519 -9.19 5.39 24.09
N GLU A 520 -9.33 5.11 22.80
CA GLU A 520 -10.61 5.24 22.11
C GLU A 520 -11.51 4.02 22.40
N PRO A 521 -12.82 4.26 22.63
CA PRO A 521 -13.73 3.21 23.09
C PRO A 521 -14.04 2.15 22.02
N ASP A 522 -13.93 2.52 20.75
CA ASP A 522 -14.24 1.66 19.59
C ASP A 522 -13.36 2.00 18.39
N ASP A 523 -13.40 1.13 17.39
CA ASP A 523 -12.56 1.27 16.18
C ASP A 523 -13.02 2.43 15.29
N GLU A 524 -14.31 2.77 15.27
CA GLU A 524 -14.79 3.91 14.49
C GLU A 524 -14.18 5.22 15.00
N ARG A 525 -14.14 5.42 16.31
CA ARG A 525 -13.51 6.61 16.90
C ARG A 525 -11.99 6.61 16.71
N ALA A 526 -11.36 5.45 16.82
CA ALA A 526 -9.95 5.31 16.50
C ALA A 526 -9.66 5.64 15.02
N LEU A 527 -10.50 5.16 14.10
CA LEU A 527 -10.40 5.47 12.67
C LEU A 527 -10.55 6.98 12.41
N ARG A 528 -11.51 7.65 13.02
CA ARG A 528 -11.67 9.10 12.93
C ARG A 528 -10.41 9.84 13.41
N ARG A 529 -9.78 9.37 14.47
CA ARG A 529 -8.51 9.92 14.94
C ARG A 529 -7.37 9.70 13.93
N ALA A 530 -7.28 8.52 13.33
CA ALA A 530 -6.28 8.21 12.31
C ALA A 530 -6.51 9.00 11.01
N LEU A 531 -7.77 9.26 10.65
CA LEU A 531 -8.17 10.06 9.49
C LEU A 531 -8.02 11.58 9.70
N ALA A 532 -7.94 12.07 10.95
CA ALA A 532 -7.89 13.51 11.21
C ALA A 532 -6.81 14.26 10.42
N PRO A 533 -5.56 13.76 10.25
CA PRO A 533 -4.56 14.41 9.40
C PRO A 533 -4.97 14.46 7.92
N VAL A 534 -5.67 13.44 7.45
CA VAL A 534 -6.15 13.34 6.06
C VAL A 534 -7.20 14.41 5.79
N VAL A 535 -8.23 14.46 6.63
CA VAL A 535 -9.38 15.34 6.38
C VAL A 535 -9.12 16.80 6.72
N SER A 536 -8.14 17.10 7.59
CA SER A 536 -7.83 18.48 8.01
C SER A 536 -7.51 19.43 6.85
N SER A 537 -6.94 18.90 5.77
CA SER A 537 -6.61 19.65 4.55
C SER A 537 -7.83 20.03 3.71
N PHE A 538 -9.00 19.41 3.94
CA PHE A 538 -10.22 19.61 3.16
C PHE A 538 -11.09 20.80 3.64
N GLY A 539 -10.60 21.59 4.60
CA GLY A 539 -11.19 22.87 4.99
C GLY A 539 -12.54 22.73 5.70
N SER A 540 -13.52 23.53 5.26
CA SER A 540 -14.83 23.59 5.93
C SER A 540 -15.63 22.30 5.88
N VAL A 541 -15.39 21.44 4.91
CA VAL A 541 -16.10 20.17 4.70
C VAL A 541 -15.34 18.96 5.25
N ALA A 542 -14.28 19.19 6.01
CA ALA A 542 -13.47 18.11 6.59
C ALA A 542 -14.30 17.08 7.37
N GLY A 543 -15.29 17.55 8.16
CA GLY A 543 -16.17 16.66 8.93
C GLY A 543 -17.08 15.82 8.05
N GLU A 544 -17.65 16.42 6.98
CA GLU A 544 -18.48 15.68 6.02
C GLU A 544 -17.68 14.64 5.26
N VAL A 545 -16.42 14.94 4.90
CA VAL A 545 -15.52 13.98 4.25
C VAL A 545 -15.14 12.86 5.21
N GLU A 546 -14.84 13.16 6.48
CA GLU A 546 -14.58 12.14 7.50
C GLU A 546 -15.78 11.19 7.64
N ASP A 547 -16.98 11.73 7.79
CA ASP A 547 -18.21 10.93 7.90
C ASP A 547 -18.41 10.05 6.66
N LEU A 548 -18.12 10.58 5.47
CA LEU A 548 -18.25 9.86 4.22
C LEU A 548 -17.23 8.71 4.10
N LEU A 549 -15.98 8.93 4.51
CA LEU A 549 -14.95 7.89 4.54
C LEU A 549 -15.31 6.76 5.54
N VAL A 550 -15.76 7.13 6.73
CA VAL A 550 -16.21 6.15 7.75
C VAL A 550 -17.41 5.35 7.25
N GLU A 551 -18.36 6.00 6.58
CA GLU A 551 -19.52 5.32 5.99
C GLU A 551 -19.12 4.40 4.85
N THR A 552 -18.12 4.78 4.03
CA THR A 552 -17.56 3.92 2.99
C THR A 552 -16.98 2.64 3.59
N VAL A 553 -16.12 2.77 4.60
CA VAL A 553 -15.57 1.61 5.33
C VAL A 553 -16.66 0.69 5.90
N ARG A 554 -17.69 1.29 6.51
CA ARG A 554 -18.80 0.51 7.08
C ARG A 554 -19.58 -0.24 6.00
N SER A 555 -19.82 0.43 4.85
CA SER A 555 -20.51 -0.17 3.71
C SER A 555 -19.69 -1.29 3.07
N GLU A 556 -18.39 -1.08 2.94
CA GLU A 556 -17.46 -2.12 2.43
C GLU A 556 -17.45 -3.34 3.36
N ARG A 557 -17.36 -3.14 4.67
CA ARG A 557 -17.44 -4.27 5.61
C ARG A 557 -18.74 -5.04 5.45
N ALA A 558 -19.87 -4.35 5.43
CA ALA A 558 -21.19 -4.98 5.30
C ALA A 558 -21.37 -5.73 3.97
N LEU A 559 -20.90 -5.16 2.86
CA LEU A 559 -21.11 -5.70 1.52
C LEU A 559 -20.02 -6.67 1.08
N LEU A 560 -18.75 -6.36 1.36
CA LEU A 560 -17.61 -7.12 0.83
C LEU A 560 -17.18 -8.26 1.75
N ILE A 561 -17.20 -8.07 3.07
CA ILE A 561 -16.81 -9.11 4.04
C ILE A 561 -18.04 -9.90 4.51
N GLU A 562 -19.09 -9.21 4.97
CA GLU A 562 -20.26 -9.83 5.58
C GLU A 562 -21.34 -10.20 4.57
N GLY A 563 -21.37 -9.52 3.41
CA GLY A 563 -22.32 -9.80 2.33
C GLY A 563 -22.12 -11.19 1.75
N ARG A 564 -23.11 -12.04 1.89
CA ARG A 564 -23.11 -13.44 1.46
C ARG A 564 -24.17 -13.70 0.39
N VAL A 565 -23.85 -14.67 -0.49
CA VAL A 565 -24.82 -15.24 -1.41
C VAL A 565 -25.80 -16.09 -0.60
N GLY A 566 -27.11 -15.98 -0.89
CA GLY A 566 -28.14 -16.76 -0.21
C GLY A 566 -27.92 -18.26 -0.35
N GLY A 567 -28.34 -19.00 0.68
CA GLY A 567 -28.24 -20.47 0.70
C GLY A 567 -26.85 -21.03 1.02
N VAL A 568 -25.81 -20.20 1.11
CA VAL A 568 -24.46 -20.64 1.52
C VAL A 568 -24.40 -20.75 3.05
N PRO A 569 -23.99 -21.90 3.60
CA PRO A 569 -23.81 -22.05 5.04
C PRO A 569 -22.79 -21.05 5.60
N PRO A 570 -22.94 -20.57 6.84
CA PRO A 570 -21.99 -19.62 7.47
C PRO A 570 -20.54 -20.13 7.53
N GLU A 571 -20.35 -21.43 7.63
CA GLU A 571 -19.05 -22.10 7.65
C GLU A 571 -18.42 -22.25 6.26
N ASP A 572 -19.19 -22.12 5.20
CA ASP A 572 -18.70 -22.15 3.82
C ASP A 572 -18.66 -20.74 3.25
N ILE A 573 -17.58 -20.05 3.52
CA ILE A 573 -17.40 -18.64 3.11
C ILE A 573 -16.63 -18.48 1.80
N GLU A 574 -16.07 -19.56 1.27
CA GLU A 574 -15.27 -19.48 0.05
C GLU A 574 -16.06 -18.87 -1.11
N GLY A 575 -15.66 -17.69 -1.53
CA GLY A 575 -16.15 -16.98 -2.69
C GLY A 575 -17.59 -16.51 -2.65
N ARG A 576 -18.23 -16.61 -1.53
CA ARG A 576 -19.64 -16.26 -1.40
C ARG A 576 -19.87 -14.97 -0.62
N ASN A 577 -18.87 -14.09 -0.58
CA ASN A 577 -18.99 -12.71 -0.10
C ASN A 577 -18.93 -11.70 -1.25
N GLY A 578 -19.29 -10.46 -0.98
CA GLY A 578 -19.37 -9.42 -2.01
C GLY A 578 -18.02 -9.10 -2.67
N GLN A 579 -16.90 -9.28 -1.95
CA GLN A 579 -15.58 -9.09 -2.51
C GLN A 579 -15.33 -9.92 -3.78
N ALA A 580 -15.73 -11.18 -3.75
CA ALA A 580 -15.55 -12.10 -4.87
C ALA A 580 -16.20 -11.60 -6.18
N TYR A 581 -17.26 -10.80 -6.05
CA TYR A 581 -17.97 -10.23 -7.20
C TYR A 581 -17.42 -8.86 -7.62
N LEU A 582 -17.10 -7.99 -6.66
CA LEU A 582 -16.62 -6.66 -6.98
C LEU A 582 -15.25 -6.67 -7.64
N GLN A 583 -14.31 -7.43 -7.14
CA GLN A 583 -12.96 -7.52 -7.70
C GLN A 583 -12.98 -8.02 -9.13
N GLY A 584 -13.84 -9.00 -9.45
CA GLY A 584 -14.00 -9.49 -10.81
C GLY A 584 -12.74 -10.11 -11.42
N TYR A 585 -11.82 -10.54 -10.59
CA TYR A 585 -10.56 -11.11 -11.03
C TYR A 585 -10.50 -12.61 -10.71
N GLU A 586 -9.57 -13.28 -11.31
CA GLU A 586 -9.39 -14.72 -11.21
C GLU A 586 -8.10 -15.05 -10.49
N LEU A 587 -8.20 -16.10 -9.70
CA LEU A 587 -7.04 -16.57 -8.98
C LEU A 587 -6.19 -17.44 -9.88
N TRP A 588 -4.93 -17.11 -9.95
CA TRP A 588 -3.94 -17.83 -10.71
C TRP A 588 -3.66 -19.24 -10.11
N ASP A 589 -3.99 -19.47 -8.85
CA ASP A 589 -3.79 -20.75 -8.14
C ASP A 589 -4.95 -21.74 -8.31
N ASP A 590 -6.04 -21.38 -8.96
CA ASP A 590 -7.10 -22.32 -9.34
C ASP A 590 -6.80 -22.96 -10.72
N PHE A 591 -5.97 -23.97 -10.71
CA PHE A 591 -5.63 -24.74 -11.91
C PHE A 591 -6.47 -25.97 -12.16
N SER A 592 -7.60 -26.12 -11.49
CA SER A 592 -8.48 -27.31 -11.64
C SER A 592 -8.89 -27.58 -13.09
N PHE A 593 -8.94 -26.55 -13.94
CA PHE A 593 -9.20 -26.68 -15.37
C PHE A 593 -8.13 -27.49 -16.12
N LEU A 594 -6.89 -27.56 -15.62
CA LEU A 594 -5.81 -28.34 -16.22
C LEU A 594 -5.98 -29.85 -16.02
N SER A 595 -6.82 -30.30 -15.10
CA SER A 595 -7.11 -31.70 -14.88
C SER A 595 -7.77 -32.38 -16.11
N VAL A 596 -8.45 -31.60 -16.96
CA VAL A 596 -9.08 -32.10 -18.18
C VAL A 596 -8.07 -32.39 -19.29
N PRO A 597 -7.20 -31.44 -19.71
CA PRO A 597 -6.20 -31.70 -20.74
C PRO A 597 -4.99 -32.49 -20.23
N LEU A 598 -4.74 -32.54 -18.91
CA LEU A 598 -3.61 -33.21 -18.28
C LEU A 598 -4.10 -34.20 -17.21
N PRO A 599 -4.64 -35.38 -17.58
CA PRO A 599 -5.14 -36.36 -16.64
C PRO A 599 -4.06 -36.80 -15.64
N GLY A 600 -4.40 -36.75 -14.36
CA GLY A 600 -3.45 -37.04 -13.26
C GLY A 600 -2.85 -35.81 -12.60
N PHE A 601 -3.13 -34.60 -13.12
CA PHE A 601 -2.93 -33.35 -12.38
C PHE A 601 -4.16 -33.11 -11.52
N GLU A 602 -3.98 -33.09 -10.22
CA GLU A 602 -5.01 -32.71 -9.27
C GLU A 602 -4.58 -31.36 -8.68
N PHE A 603 -5.31 -30.31 -9.04
CA PHE A 603 -5.15 -29.00 -8.41
C PHE A 603 -6.38 -28.74 -7.55
N THR A 604 -6.18 -28.51 -6.29
CA THR A 604 -7.25 -28.07 -5.40
C THR A 604 -7.28 -26.55 -5.42
N PRO A 605 -8.41 -25.94 -5.82
CA PRO A 605 -8.54 -24.49 -5.73
C PRO A 605 -8.34 -24.03 -4.29
N THR A 606 -7.48 -23.06 -4.06
CA THR A 606 -7.26 -22.49 -2.74
C THR A 606 -8.14 -21.29 -2.46
N GLN A 607 -8.74 -20.75 -3.52
CA GLN A 607 -9.67 -19.61 -3.44
C GLN A 607 -10.88 -19.81 -4.36
N PRO A 608 -12.00 -19.14 -4.04
CA PRO A 608 -13.19 -19.18 -4.87
C PRO A 608 -12.97 -18.45 -6.19
N LYS A 609 -13.65 -18.94 -7.22
CA LYS A 609 -13.70 -18.26 -8.52
C LYS A 609 -14.50 -16.98 -8.42
N ARG A 610 -13.93 -15.90 -8.93
CA ARG A 610 -14.55 -14.56 -8.96
C ARG A 610 -15.03 -14.24 -10.35
N VAL A 611 -16.14 -13.49 -10.46
CA VAL A 611 -16.83 -13.24 -11.74
C VAL A 611 -17.00 -14.55 -12.54
N ALA A 612 -17.31 -15.59 -11.82
CA ALA A 612 -17.49 -16.92 -12.39
C ALA A 612 -18.94 -17.08 -12.81
N PHE A 613 -19.32 -16.57 -13.96
CA PHE A 613 -20.70 -16.68 -14.47
C PHE A 613 -21.22 -18.14 -14.53
N ALA A 614 -20.36 -19.15 -14.46
CA ALA A 614 -20.74 -20.56 -14.38
C ALA A 614 -21.56 -20.86 -13.13
N GLU A 615 -21.32 -20.18 -12.02
CA GLU A 615 -22.06 -20.38 -10.76
C GLU A 615 -23.58 -20.16 -10.89
N LEU A 616 -24.01 -19.37 -11.91
CA LEU A 616 -25.42 -19.16 -12.23
C LEU A 616 -26.14 -20.45 -12.65
N GLU A 617 -25.45 -21.58 -12.82
CA GLU A 617 -26.01 -22.89 -13.00
C GLU A 617 -26.37 -23.57 -11.67
N GLU A 618 -25.79 -23.14 -10.58
CA GLU A 618 -25.86 -23.75 -9.27
C GLU A 618 -26.72 -22.96 -8.26
N ILE A 619 -26.94 -21.67 -8.51
CA ILE A 619 -27.68 -20.76 -7.64
C ILE A 619 -28.97 -20.25 -8.26
N ASP A 620 -29.93 -19.87 -7.43
CA ASP A 620 -31.13 -19.12 -7.85
C ASP A 620 -30.80 -17.62 -7.89
N TYR A 621 -30.22 -17.18 -9.00
CA TYR A 621 -29.67 -15.83 -9.15
C TYR A 621 -30.58 -14.70 -8.62
N PRO A 622 -31.91 -14.63 -8.96
CA PRO A 622 -32.78 -13.58 -8.46
C PRO A 622 -32.98 -13.59 -6.94
N VAL A 623 -32.65 -14.69 -6.26
CA VAL A 623 -32.85 -14.85 -4.82
C VAL A 623 -31.51 -14.80 -4.08
N ASP A 624 -30.51 -15.45 -4.65
CA ASP A 624 -29.26 -15.72 -3.93
C ASP A 624 -28.19 -14.67 -4.17
N LEU A 625 -28.09 -14.06 -5.36
CA LEU A 625 -26.98 -13.17 -5.73
C LEU A 625 -27.42 -11.76 -6.16
N GLU A 626 -28.44 -11.63 -6.99
CA GLU A 626 -28.89 -10.33 -7.54
C GLU A 626 -29.15 -9.29 -6.43
N PRO A 627 -29.78 -9.62 -5.28
CA PRO A 627 -29.98 -8.64 -4.21
C PRO A 627 -28.69 -8.04 -3.68
N LEU A 628 -27.62 -8.83 -3.55
CA LEU A 628 -26.31 -8.34 -3.12
C LEU A 628 -25.68 -7.41 -4.16
N LEU A 629 -25.70 -7.79 -5.44
CA LEU A 629 -25.15 -6.97 -6.52
C LEU A 629 -25.90 -5.64 -6.67
N ALA A 630 -27.24 -5.66 -6.56
CA ALA A 630 -28.07 -4.47 -6.60
C ALA A 630 -27.81 -3.53 -5.41
N GLU A 631 -27.60 -4.08 -4.21
CA GLU A 631 -27.26 -3.31 -3.02
C GLU A 631 -25.87 -2.69 -3.15
N MET A 632 -24.88 -3.45 -3.64
CA MET A 632 -23.51 -2.93 -3.89
C MET A 632 -23.56 -1.77 -4.89
N GLU A 633 -24.26 -1.92 -6.02
CA GLU A 633 -24.41 -0.84 -7.01
C GLU A 633 -25.05 0.40 -6.38
N THR A 634 -26.19 0.22 -5.70
CA THR A 634 -26.94 1.35 -5.10
C THR A 634 -26.10 2.08 -4.04
N THR A 635 -25.42 1.33 -3.18
CA THR A 635 -24.64 1.90 -2.07
C THR A 635 -23.41 2.63 -2.59
N PHE A 636 -22.61 2.01 -3.45
CA PHE A 636 -21.39 2.65 -3.95
C PHE A 636 -21.69 3.88 -4.83
N PHE A 637 -22.78 3.87 -5.63
CA PHE A 637 -23.22 5.09 -6.33
C PHE A 637 -23.66 6.18 -5.36
N GLY A 638 -24.38 5.82 -4.30
CA GLY A 638 -24.79 6.78 -3.27
C GLY A 638 -23.58 7.48 -2.64
N LEU A 639 -22.53 6.73 -2.32
CA LEU A 639 -21.27 7.25 -1.78
C LEU A 639 -20.55 8.14 -2.81
N ALA A 640 -20.38 7.66 -4.04
CA ALA A 640 -19.69 8.37 -5.10
C ALA A 640 -20.35 9.73 -5.43
N LEU A 641 -21.68 9.79 -5.48
CA LEU A 641 -22.41 11.05 -5.69
C LEU A 641 -22.22 12.04 -4.52
N ARG A 642 -22.01 11.56 -3.31
CA ARG A 642 -21.70 12.45 -2.17
C ARG A 642 -20.28 13.00 -2.26
N PHE A 643 -19.28 12.21 -2.69
CA PHE A 643 -17.95 12.74 -3.01
C PHE A 643 -18.04 13.81 -4.10
N GLU A 644 -18.80 13.58 -5.18
CA GLU A 644 -19.02 14.59 -6.21
C GLU A 644 -19.64 15.88 -5.65
N ALA A 645 -20.61 15.76 -4.76
CA ALA A 645 -21.32 16.94 -4.19
C ALA A 645 -20.41 17.81 -3.31
N LEU A 646 -19.42 17.24 -2.62
CA LEU A 646 -18.50 17.97 -1.76
C LEU A 646 -17.33 18.62 -2.55
N ALA A 647 -17.02 18.13 -3.74
CA ALA A 647 -15.87 18.57 -4.53
C ALA A 647 -15.78 20.09 -4.73
N PRO A 648 -16.87 20.86 -5.00
CA PRO A 648 -16.78 22.30 -5.17
C PRO A 648 -16.30 23.09 -3.94
N GLU A 649 -16.44 22.52 -2.74
CA GLU A 649 -16.12 23.15 -1.46
C GLU A 649 -14.68 22.88 -0.99
N ILE A 650 -14.00 21.95 -1.65
CA ILE A 650 -12.62 21.57 -1.31
C ILE A 650 -11.65 22.71 -1.66
N PRO A 651 -10.75 23.10 -0.73
CA PRO A 651 -9.71 24.08 -0.99
C PRO A 651 -8.80 23.70 -2.16
N ALA A 652 -8.36 24.68 -2.94
CA ALA A 652 -7.58 24.46 -4.16
C ALA A 652 -6.28 23.68 -3.91
N HIS A 653 -5.60 23.90 -2.76
CA HIS A 653 -4.35 23.22 -2.43
C HIS A 653 -4.54 21.73 -2.11
N ALA A 654 -5.71 21.32 -1.65
CA ALA A 654 -6.01 19.91 -1.34
C ALA A 654 -6.84 19.23 -2.44
N ARG A 655 -7.24 19.98 -3.48
CA ARG A 655 -8.08 19.50 -4.57
C ARG A 655 -7.52 18.27 -5.27
N PRO A 656 -6.22 18.18 -5.62
CA PRO A 656 -5.70 16.99 -6.33
C PRO A 656 -5.90 15.67 -5.56
N LEU A 657 -5.65 15.69 -4.25
CA LEU A 657 -5.85 14.48 -3.42
C LEU A 657 -7.33 14.14 -3.24
N TYR A 658 -8.18 15.16 -3.08
CA TYR A 658 -9.61 14.91 -3.01
C TYR A 658 -10.18 14.37 -4.33
N ASP A 659 -9.73 14.90 -5.46
CA ASP A 659 -10.15 14.44 -6.78
C ASP A 659 -9.72 12.97 -7.03
N ASP A 660 -8.60 12.53 -6.48
CA ASP A 660 -8.21 11.12 -6.49
C ASP A 660 -9.21 10.24 -5.70
N LEU A 661 -9.60 10.64 -4.49
CA LEU A 661 -10.62 9.93 -3.69
C LEU A 661 -11.98 9.90 -4.40
N ARG A 662 -12.39 11.04 -4.99
CA ARG A 662 -13.63 11.17 -5.76
C ARG A 662 -13.64 10.25 -6.97
N ALA A 663 -12.56 10.26 -7.75
CA ALA A 663 -12.41 9.38 -8.92
C ALA A 663 -12.41 7.89 -8.51
N ALA A 664 -11.72 7.55 -7.44
CA ALA A 664 -11.65 6.21 -6.89
C ALA A 664 -13.03 5.69 -6.41
N SER A 665 -13.79 6.53 -5.72
CA SER A 665 -15.16 6.18 -5.31
C SER A 665 -16.08 5.97 -6.51
N MET A 666 -15.97 6.81 -7.54
CA MET A 666 -16.78 6.67 -8.77
C MET A 666 -16.40 5.40 -9.56
N ILE A 667 -15.11 5.08 -9.65
CA ILE A 667 -14.68 3.85 -10.36
C ILE A 667 -15.24 2.62 -9.67
N THR A 668 -15.25 2.58 -8.35
CA THR A 668 -15.82 1.47 -7.56
C THR A 668 -17.33 1.30 -7.83
N ALA A 669 -18.06 2.41 -7.85
CA ALA A 669 -19.50 2.40 -8.17
C ALA A 669 -19.75 1.90 -9.60
N LEU A 670 -18.97 2.34 -10.57
CA LEU A 670 -19.07 1.90 -11.96
C LEU A 670 -18.72 0.41 -12.11
N ARG A 671 -17.74 -0.09 -11.35
CA ARG A 671 -17.45 -1.53 -11.35
C ARG A 671 -18.60 -2.35 -10.79
N ALA A 672 -19.19 -1.92 -9.69
CA ALA A 672 -20.36 -2.60 -9.13
C ALA A 672 -21.53 -2.67 -10.15
N ARG A 673 -21.80 -1.57 -10.86
CA ARG A 673 -22.80 -1.53 -11.94
C ARG A 673 -22.44 -2.46 -13.10
N GLN A 674 -21.18 -2.44 -13.54
CA GLN A 674 -20.75 -3.30 -14.64
C GLN A 674 -20.96 -4.77 -14.29
N VAL A 675 -20.49 -5.20 -13.12
CA VAL A 675 -20.60 -6.60 -12.68
C VAL A 675 -22.07 -7.01 -12.56
N HIS A 676 -22.91 -6.21 -11.91
CA HIS A 676 -24.34 -6.44 -11.80
C HIS A 676 -24.98 -6.60 -13.19
N GLY A 677 -24.71 -5.66 -14.12
CA GLY A 677 -25.21 -5.72 -15.48
C GLY A 677 -24.76 -6.96 -16.26
N LEU A 678 -23.51 -7.41 -16.08
CA LEU A 678 -23.00 -8.62 -16.72
C LEU A 678 -23.65 -9.90 -16.19
N TYR A 679 -23.83 -10.01 -14.86
CA TYR A 679 -24.55 -11.14 -14.26
C TYR A 679 -26.01 -11.16 -14.70
N ASP A 680 -26.70 -10.02 -14.69
CA ASP A 680 -28.05 -9.89 -15.21
C ASP A 680 -28.16 -10.29 -16.70
N TYR A 681 -27.17 -9.85 -17.52
CA TYR A 681 -27.10 -10.22 -18.92
C TYR A 681 -26.99 -11.73 -19.11
N VAL A 682 -26.04 -12.38 -18.42
CA VAL A 682 -25.84 -13.84 -18.54
C VAL A 682 -27.08 -14.59 -18.05
N HIS A 683 -27.69 -14.17 -16.94
CA HIS A 683 -28.90 -14.75 -16.43
C HIS A 683 -30.10 -14.61 -17.44
N ALA A 684 -30.33 -13.40 -17.94
CA ALA A 684 -31.40 -13.12 -18.90
C ALA A 684 -31.21 -13.92 -20.20
N ARG A 685 -29.99 -14.02 -20.71
CA ARG A 685 -29.63 -14.74 -21.94
C ARG A 685 -29.99 -16.25 -21.86
N ARG A 686 -30.01 -16.84 -20.66
CA ARG A 686 -30.35 -18.23 -20.43
C ARG A 686 -31.89 -18.49 -20.51
N ARG A 687 -32.68 -17.42 -20.46
CA ARG A 687 -34.15 -17.53 -20.50
C ARG A 687 -34.67 -17.46 -21.92
N PRO A 688 -35.70 -18.26 -22.30
CA PRO A 688 -36.26 -18.27 -23.65
C PRO A 688 -36.82 -16.91 -24.12
N ASP A 689 -37.29 -16.09 -23.18
CA ASP A 689 -37.92 -14.79 -23.40
C ASP A 689 -37.02 -13.61 -23.01
N GLY A 690 -35.76 -13.87 -22.71
CA GLY A 690 -34.83 -12.90 -22.11
C GLY A 690 -34.04 -12.01 -23.07
N ALA A 691 -34.17 -12.18 -24.37
CA ALA A 691 -33.29 -11.55 -25.34
C ALA A 691 -33.28 -10.00 -25.26
N ASP A 692 -34.44 -9.36 -25.16
CA ASP A 692 -34.53 -7.89 -25.07
C ASP A 692 -33.98 -7.38 -23.73
N SER A 693 -34.25 -8.07 -22.63
CA SER A 693 -33.70 -7.76 -21.31
C SER A 693 -32.16 -7.92 -21.29
N ALA A 694 -31.65 -9.01 -21.87
CA ALA A 694 -30.22 -9.25 -21.98
C ALA A 694 -29.52 -8.11 -22.74
N ALA A 695 -30.06 -7.67 -23.88
CA ALA A 695 -29.46 -6.57 -24.64
C ALA A 695 -29.40 -5.26 -23.86
N ALA A 696 -30.44 -4.96 -23.07
CA ALA A 696 -30.46 -3.77 -22.24
C ALA A 696 -29.41 -3.84 -21.12
N ARG A 697 -29.30 -4.99 -20.42
CA ARG A 697 -28.31 -5.19 -19.35
C ARG A 697 -26.87 -5.14 -19.84
N LEU A 698 -26.58 -5.74 -20.99
CA LEU A 698 -25.27 -5.63 -21.61
C LEU A 698 -24.92 -4.17 -21.95
N GLN A 699 -25.90 -3.39 -22.43
CA GLN A 699 -25.67 -1.99 -22.73
C GLN A 699 -25.37 -1.18 -21.44
N GLU A 700 -26.07 -1.45 -20.34
CA GLU A 700 -25.79 -0.84 -19.03
C GLU A 700 -24.36 -1.16 -18.55
N ALA A 701 -23.90 -2.40 -18.70
CA ALA A 701 -22.54 -2.79 -18.36
C ALA A 701 -21.48 -2.08 -19.23
N ARG A 702 -21.75 -1.94 -20.55
CA ARG A 702 -20.90 -1.19 -21.49
C ARG A 702 -20.86 0.28 -21.17
N ASP A 703 -22.01 0.89 -20.89
CA ASP A 703 -22.08 2.30 -20.51
C ASP A 703 -21.29 2.56 -19.20
N ALA A 704 -21.28 1.60 -18.27
CA ALA A 704 -20.47 1.68 -17.05
C ALA A 704 -18.95 1.62 -17.35
N LEU A 705 -18.51 0.72 -18.24
CA LEU A 705 -17.11 0.64 -18.67
C LEU A 705 -16.68 1.91 -19.43
N ASP A 706 -17.51 2.42 -20.34
CA ASP A 706 -17.24 3.67 -21.05
C ASP A 706 -17.13 4.87 -20.09
N ALA A 707 -17.98 4.92 -19.06
CA ALA A 707 -17.91 5.93 -18.01
C ALA A 707 -16.64 5.78 -17.17
N ALA A 708 -16.25 4.55 -16.80
CA ALA A 708 -15.02 4.27 -16.06
C ALA A 708 -13.79 4.74 -16.84
N ARG A 709 -13.76 4.52 -18.16
CA ARG A 709 -12.67 5.02 -19.01
C ARG A 709 -12.56 6.56 -18.94
N LEU A 710 -13.67 7.26 -18.96
CA LEU A 710 -13.64 8.73 -18.83
C LEU A 710 -13.14 9.18 -17.47
N VAL A 711 -13.51 8.49 -16.39
CA VAL A 711 -13.00 8.77 -15.04
C VAL A 711 -11.49 8.52 -14.96
N ALA A 712 -11.00 7.45 -15.55
CA ALA A 712 -9.57 7.14 -15.61
C ALA A 712 -8.79 8.20 -16.40
N GLU A 713 -9.28 8.60 -17.59
CA GLU A 713 -8.67 9.64 -18.41
C GLU A 713 -8.63 11.03 -17.70
N GLU A 714 -9.71 11.40 -16.99
CA GLU A 714 -9.75 12.63 -16.22
C GLU A 714 -8.77 12.60 -15.05
N ARG A 715 -8.72 11.46 -14.34
CA ARG A 715 -7.80 11.27 -13.23
C ARG A 715 -6.34 11.33 -13.68
N GLU A 716 -5.98 10.66 -14.76
CA GLU A 716 -4.62 10.70 -15.32
C GLU A 716 -4.15 12.11 -15.64
N ALA A 717 -5.05 12.96 -16.15
CA ALA A 717 -4.72 14.35 -16.46
C ALA A 717 -4.40 15.20 -15.21
N SER A 718 -4.83 14.77 -14.03
CA SER A 718 -4.69 15.48 -12.76
C SER A 718 -3.79 14.77 -11.73
N TYR A 719 -3.55 13.47 -11.91
CA TYR A 719 -2.69 12.72 -10.99
C TYR A 719 -1.23 13.14 -11.15
N ARG A 720 -0.53 13.30 -10.02
CA ARG A 720 0.81 13.90 -10.00
C ARG A 720 1.88 13.09 -10.71
N VAL A 721 1.77 11.77 -10.72
CA VAL A 721 2.75 10.88 -11.34
C VAL A 721 2.42 10.68 -12.81
N ALA A 722 3.36 10.99 -13.68
CA ALA A 722 3.16 10.81 -15.12
C ALA A 722 2.85 9.33 -15.44
N PRO A 723 1.86 9.04 -16.30
CA PRO A 723 1.43 7.68 -16.59
C PRO A 723 2.55 6.75 -17.08
N ASP A 724 3.57 7.29 -17.76
CA ASP A 724 4.72 6.55 -18.24
C ASP A 724 5.78 6.20 -17.16
N LEU A 725 5.61 6.71 -15.96
CA LEU A 725 6.39 6.31 -14.78
C LEU A 725 5.65 5.31 -13.89
N VAL A 726 4.37 5.08 -14.18
CA VAL A 726 3.52 4.14 -13.45
C VAL A 726 3.34 2.90 -14.29
N ALA A 727 3.08 1.80 -13.65
CA ALA A 727 2.68 0.58 -14.27
C ALA A 727 1.52 0.79 -15.21
N GLY A 728 1.52 0.93 -16.31
CA GLY A 728 0.30 1.06 -17.03
C GLY A 728 0.49 1.31 -18.51
N TRP A 729 1.61 1.77 -18.91
CA TRP A 729 1.65 2.36 -20.21
C TRP A 729 2.80 1.85 -21.08
N GLY A 730 3.18 0.62 -20.90
CA GLY A 730 4.10 -0.08 -21.78
C GLY A 730 5.57 0.24 -21.57
N ARG A 731 5.90 1.00 -20.52
CA ARG A 731 7.30 1.33 -20.19
C ARG A 731 7.74 0.82 -18.83
N ASN A 732 6.83 0.26 -18.07
CA ASN A 732 7.20 -0.30 -16.78
C ASN A 732 7.94 -1.62 -16.97
N PRO A 733 9.18 -1.76 -16.48
CA PRO A 733 9.96 -2.97 -16.69
C PRO A 733 9.30 -4.20 -16.08
N THR A 734 8.54 -4.06 -15.00
CA THR A 734 7.82 -5.15 -14.37
C THR A 734 6.69 -5.68 -15.26
N ALA A 735 6.00 -4.81 -15.99
CA ALA A 735 4.85 -5.19 -16.78
C ALA A 735 5.24 -5.95 -18.08
N TYR A 736 6.36 -5.56 -18.71
CA TYR A 736 6.74 -6.09 -20.03
C TYR A 736 8.10 -6.82 -20.02
N ASP A 737 9.07 -6.25 -19.33
CA ASP A 737 10.42 -6.80 -19.32
C ASP A 737 10.56 -7.95 -18.33
N PHE A 738 9.58 -8.09 -17.43
CA PHE A 738 9.53 -9.16 -16.43
C PHE A 738 8.44 -10.20 -16.71
N GLY A 739 7.81 -10.20 -17.87
CA GLY A 739 6.95 -11.28 -18.31
C GLY A 739 5.45 -11.08 -18.14
N TYR A 740 4.99 -9.95 -17.61
CA TYR A 740 3.56 -9.64 -17.57
C TYR A 740 3.03 -9.45 -18.98
N LEU A 741 1.95 -10.14 -19.32
CA LEU A 741 1.36 -10.09 -20.64
C LEU A 741 0.62 -8.79 -20.92
N TRP A 742 0.12 -8.14 -19.86
CA TRP A 742 -0.67 -6.92 -19.93
C TRP A 742 -0.18 -5.88 -18.94
N THR A 743 -0.42 -4.67 -19.30
CA THR A 743 -0.25 -3.53 -18.43
C THR A 743 -1.23 -3.63 -17.27
N VAL A 744 -0.73 -3.63 -16.06
CA VAL A 744 -1.53 -3.59 -14.85
C VAL A 744 -2.13 -2.20 -14.61
N ARG A 745 -3.08 -2.05 -13.71
CA ARG A 745 -3.81 -0.80 -13.42
C ARG A 745 -4.61 -0.26 -14.59
N THR A 746 -5.18 -1.14 -15.40
CA THR A 746 -6.00 -0.80 -16.55
C THR A 746 -7.43 -1.22 -16.36
N LEU A 747 -8.27 -0.84 -17.29
CA LEU A 747 -9.63 -1.37 -17.39
C LEU A 747 -9.72 -2.64 -18.25
N TYR A 748 -8.58 -3.26 -18.54
CA TYR A 748 -8.51 -4.44 -19.39
C TYR A 748 -9.40 -5.57 -18.90
N TYR A 749 -9.36 -5.86 -17.59
CA TYR A 749 -10.17 -6.97 -17.02
C TYR A 749 -11.66 -6.69 -17.03
N TRP A 750 -12.06 -5.43 -16.93
CA TRP A 750 -13.46 -5.06 -17.11
C TRP A 750 -13.93 -5.34 -18.54
N TRP A 751 -13.13 -4.93 -19.51
CA TRP A 751 -13.39 -5.20 -20.92
C TRP A 751 -13.39 -6.70 -21.23
N ARG A 752 -12.46 -7.45 -20.66
CA ARG A 752 -12.38 -8.90 -20.78
C ARG A 752 -13.61 -9.60 -20.17
N ASP A 753 -14.06 -9.18 -18.99
CA ASP A 753 -15.24 -9.75 -18.34
C ASP A 753 -16.49 -9.58 -19.22
N GLU A 754 -16.67 -8.42 -19.89
CA GLU A 754 -17.72 -8.22 -20.88
C GLU A 754 -17.57 -9.23 -22.05
N GLY A 755 -16.37 -9.32 -22.61
CA GLY A 755 -16.09 -10.26 -23.72
C GLY A 755 -16.46 -11.69 -23.36
N ARG A 756 -16.11 -12.14 -22.16
CA ARG A 756 -16.45 -13.49 -21.64
C ARG A 756 -17.94 -13.68 -21.47
N ALA A 757 -18.64 -12.72 -20.90
CA ALA A 757 -20.08 -12.76 -20.76
C ALA A 757 -20.77 -12.88 -22.14
N VAL A 758 -20.29 -12.15 -23.15
CA VAL A 758 -20.84 -12.15 -24.52
C VAL A 758 -20.53 -13.44 -25.27
N GLN A 759 -19.29 -13.90 -25.20
CA GLN A 759 -18.83 -15.09 -25.91
C GLN A 759 -19.35 -16.40 -25.29
N GLY A 760 -19.77 -16.35 -24.03
CA GLY A 760 -20.24 -17.53 -23.28
C GLY A 760 -19.10 -18.32 -22.65
N VAL A 761 -17.91 -17.76 -22.56
CA VAL A 761 -16.83 -18.30 -21.74
C VAL A 761 -17.13 -17.92 -20.30
N LEU A 762 -17.57 -18.89 -19.53
CA LEU A 762 -18.09 -18.67 -18.19
C LEU A 762 -17.07 -19.00 -17.09
N THR A 763 -15.93 -19.52 -17.48
CA THR A 763 -14.86 -19.90 -16.54
C THR A 763 -13.85 -18.77 -16.40
N PRO A 764 -13.26 -18.61 -15.22
CA PRO A 764 -12.20 -17.66 -14.97
C PRO A 764 -10.96 -17.87 -15.85
N CYS A 765 -10.12 -16.87 -15.94
CA CYS A 765 -8.85 -16.89 -16.67
C CYS A 765 -7.70 -16.58 -15.69
N TYR A 766 -6.64 -17.37 -15.74
CA TYR A 766 -5.58 -17.35 -14.73
C TYR A 766 -4.21 -16.88 -15.22
N LEU A 767 -4.02 -16.75 -16.53
CA LEU A 767 -2.67 -16.61 -17.10
C LEU A 767 -2.33 -15.20 -17.58
N ASN A 768 -3.03 -14.19 -17.10
CA ASN A 768 -2.86 -12.84 -17.62
C ASN A 768 -2.14 -11.87 -16.68
N ILE A 769 -1.79 -12.30 -15.49
CA ILE A 769 -1.17 -11.45 -14.46
C ILE A 769 0.24 -11.91 -14.18
N ILE A 770 0.39 -13.19 -13.82
CA ILE A 770 1.67 -13.78 -13.52
C ILE A 770 2.10 -14.64 -14.67
N ASP A 771 3.37 -14.59 -14.93
CA ASP A 771 4.07 -15.54 -15.67
C ASP A 771 4.24 -16.84 -14.87
N LEU A 772 3.19 -17.65 -14.80
CA LEU A 772 3.23 -18.96 -14.13
C LEU A 772 4.29 -19.89 -14.67
N LEU A 773 4.76 -19.64 -15.88
CA LEU A 773 5.71 -20.46 -16.59
C LEU A 773 7.15 -19.99 -16.33
N ASP A 774 7.33 -18.84 -15.72
CA ASP A 774 8.61 -18.37 -15.22
C ASP A 774 9.13 -19.22 -14.04
N VAL A 775 8.21 -19.90 -13.37
CA VAL A 775 8.56 -20.93 -12.38
C VAL A 775 9.25 -22.13 -13.05
N GLY A 776 10.41 -21.91 -13.63
CA GLY A 776 11.28 -22.97 -14.13
C GLY A 776 11.71 -22.89 -15.59
N PHE A 777 11.28 -21.94 -16.39
CA PHE A 777 11.58 -21.90 -17.81
C PHE A 777 12.39 -20.68 -18.29
N GLY A 778 12.44 -19.59 -17.56
CA GLY A 778 13.11 -18.34 -17.92
C GLY A 778 12.39 -17.54 -19.02
N ASP A 779 12.54 -16.24 -18.98
CA ASP A 779 11.74 -15.24 -19.69
C ASP A 779 11.63 -15.41 -21.21
N GLU A 780 12.72 -15.77 -21.89
CA GLU A 780 12.73 -15.90 -23.35
C GLU A 780 11.82 -17.04 -23.84
N ASN A 781 11.63 -18.04 -23.02
CA ASN A 781 10.84 -19.22 -23.36
C ASN A 781 9.36 -19.04 -23.08
N LEU A 782 9.00 -18.10 -22.24
CA LEU A 782 7.65 -17.96 -21.77
C LEU A 782 6.73 -17.29 -22.77
N MET A 783 7.16 -16.16 -23.37
CA MET A 783 6.40 -15.55 -24.46
C MET A 783 6.26 -16.53 -25.63
N ALA A 784 7.31 -17.31 -25.90
CA ALA A 784 7.26 -18.38 -26.90
C ALA A 784 6.32 -19.51 -26.51
N LEU A 785 6.26 -19.88 -25.21
CA LEU A 785 5.36 -20.91 -24.71
C LEU A 785 3.93 -20.38 -24.63
N GLY A 786 3.70 -19.16 -24.19
CA GLY A 786 2.41 -18.49 -24.23
C GLY A 786 1.82 -18.45 -25.62
N ARG A 787 2.60 -18.07 -26.64
CA ARG A 787 2.22 -18.14 -28.07
C ARG A 787 1.90 -19.56 -28.51
N SER A 788 2.72 -20.52 -28.08
CA SER A 788 2.53 -21.93 -28.44
C SER A 788 1.26 -22.50 -27.81
N LEU A 789 0.97 -22.17 -26.58
CA LEU A 789 -0.26 -22.55 -25.89
C LEU A 789 -1.48 -21.85 -26.51
N TYR A 790 -1.40 -20.59 -26.83
CA TYR A 790 -2.44 -19.85 -27.55
C TYR A 790 -2.74 -20.51 -28.91
N ASN A 791 -1.73 -20.80 -29.70
CA ASN A 791 -1.90 -21.46 -30.97
C ASN A 791 -2.42 -22.90 -30.82
N LEU A 792 -1.94 -23.63 -29.80
CA LEU A 792 -2.40 -24.98 -29.53
C LEU A 792 -3.88 -25.00 -29.08
N GLY A 793 -4.30 -24.04 -28.29
CA GLY A 793 -5.68 -23.93 -27.82
C GLY A 793 -6.66 -23.66 -28.97
N LYS A 794 -6.27 -22.96 -30.02
CA LYS A 794 -7.07 -22.81 -31.25
C LYS A 794 -7.34 -24.15 -31.95
N TRP A 795 -6.45 -25.12 -31.77
CA TRP A 795 -6.54 -26.45 -32.39
C TRP A 795 -7.08 -27.51 -31.43
N PHE A 796 -6.99 -27.29 -30.12
CA PHE A 796 -7.40 -28.27 -29.12
C PHE A 796 -8.36 -27.63 -28.12
N PRO A 797 -9.68 -27.80 -28.33
CA PRO A 797 -10.71 -27.12 -27.52
C PRO A 797 -10.58 -27.22 -25.98
N PRO A 798 -10.05 -28.29 -25.38
CA PRO A 798 -9.85 -28.32 -23.93
C PRO A 798 -8.81 -27.28 -23.43
N LEU A 799 -7.94 -26.78 -24.28
CA LEU A 799 -7.00 -25.70 -23.96
C LEU A 799 -7.55 -24.31 -24.29
N ALA A 800 -8.76 -24.20 -24.84
CA ALA A 800 -9.38 -22.93 -25.18
C ALA A 800 -9.51 -22.00 -23.95
N VAL A 801 -9.72 -22.58 -22.77
CA VAL A 801 -9.74 -21.82 -21.51
C VAL A 801 -8.44 -21.05 -21.29
N ILE A 802 -7.30 -21.67 -21.61
CA ILE A 802 -5.99 -21.01 -21.52
C ILE A 802 -5.85 -19.96 -22.61
N THR A 803 -6.28 -20.26 -23.84
CA THR A 803 -6.13 -19.34 -24.97
C THR A 803 -7.08 -18.15 -24.92
N ASP A 804 -8.24 -18.32 -24.33
CA ASP A 804 -9.13 -17.20 -24.09
C ASP A 804 -8.56 -16.21 -23.06
N CYS A 805 -7.56 -16.64 -22.32
CA CYS A 805 -6.86 -15.84 -21.32
C CYS A 805 -5.61 -15.15 -21.87
N LEU A 806 -4.98 -15.74 -22.86
CA LEU A 806 -3.76 -15.20 -23.44
C LEU A 806 -4.16 -14.33 -24.64
N ALA A 807 -3.95 -13.03 -24.52
CA ALA A 807 -3.97 -12.19 -25.70
C ALA A 807 -2.81 -12.62 -26.62
N ASP A 808 -3.02 -12.59 -27.90
CA ASP A 808 -1.95 -12.78 -28.86
C ASP A 808 -1.08 -11.51 -28.93
N PRO A 809 0.12 -11.52 -28.38
CA PRO A 809 0.96 -10.33 -28.33
C PRO A 809 1.42 -9.86 -29.73
N GLU A 810 1.23 -10.68 -30.76
CA GLU A 810 1.65 -10.32 -32.14
C GLU A 810 0.50 -9.78 -33.02
N THR A 811 -0.72 -10.16 -32.73
CA THR A 811 -1.83 -9.86 -33.66
C THR A 811 -2.74 -8.74 -33.21
N GLU A 812 -2.58 -8.18 -32.05
CA GLU A 812 -3.36 -7.06 -31.50
C GLU A 812 -4.81 -6.81 -32.04
N PRO A 813 -5.45 -7.69 -32.87
CA PRO A 813 -6.76 -7.38 -33.42
C PRO A 813 -7.88 -7.38 -32.36
N GLU A 814 -7.59 -7.91 -31.16
CA GLU A 814 -8.50 -7.92 -30.03
C GLU A 814 -8.00 -7.07 -28.86
N MET A 815 -7.05 -6.20 -29.11
CA MET A 815 -6.58 -5.25 -28.10
C MET A 815 -7.73 -4.34 -27.65
N PRO A 816 -7.85 -4.09 -26.35
CA PRO A 816 -8.87 -3.18 -25.86
C PRO A 816 -8.73 -1.80 -26.54
N PRO A 817 -9.83 -1.08 -26.72
CA PRO A 817 -9.79 0.26 -27.26
C PRO A 817 -8.83 1.17 -26.49
N PRO A 818 -8.26 2.18 -27.15
CA PRO A 818 -7.46 3.18 -26.43
C PRO A 818 -8.21 3.74 -25.21
N GLY A 819 -7.51 3.90 -24.09
CA GLY A 819 -8.06 4.34 -22.81
C GLY A 819 -8.62 3.22 -21.92
N ILE A 820 -8.60 1.97 -22.37
CA ILE A 820 -8.93 0.81 -21.52
C ILE A 820 -7.66 0.07 -21.06
N ARG A 821 -6.56 0.29 -21.78
CA ARG A 821 -5.25 -0.27 -21.42
C ARG A 821 -4.70 0.33 -20.15
#